data_92d1a23dd8535733b6b7f48fc0d41075
#
_entry.id   92d1a23dd8535733b6b7f48fc0d41075
#
_cell.length_a   1.000
_cell.length_b   1.000
_cell.length_c   1.000
_cell.angle_alpha   90.00
_cell.angle_beta   90.00
_cell.angle_gamma   90.00
#
_symmetry.space_group_name_H-M   'P 1'
#
loop_
_entity.id
_entity.type
_entity.pdbx_description
1 polymer ?
#
loop_
_entity_poly.entity_id
_entity_poly.type
_entity_poly.pdbx_seq_one_letter_code
_entity_poly.pdbx_strand_id
1 'polypeptide(L)'
;MASTAAMAAGGNLATLSKLSSPSPSHFLCRSPRTQKPSLLHHHRFPNSGDPRKPSLLPLSVTNVVFSESPKPTAPPDTEPAVRRYGPDEPRKGADILVEALEREGVSDVFAYPGGASMEIHQALTRSPTITNHLFRHEQGEIFAAEGYARSTGLPGVCIATSGPGATNLVSGLADALLDSVPLVAITGQVPRRMIGTDAFQETPIVEVTRSITKHNYLVLRVEDIPRVVREAFFLATSGRPGPVLIDVPKDVQQQLAVPTWDQPIRLNGYAFRLPKPPNRAHLEQIVRLVSESKNPVLYVGGGCMNSSEELRRFVELTGIPVASTLMGLGAYPTSGELSLKMLGMHGTVYANYAVDKSDLLLAFGVRFDDRVTGKVEAFASRAKIVHIDIDPAEIGKNKLPHVSICGDVRLALEGINQLLEETEAHQKLDFSSWREELDEQKGKFPLSFKTLGDEIPPQYAIQLLDELTNGEAIIATGVGQHQMWAAQWYTYKRPRQWLSSSGLGAMGFGLPAIAGAAVGNPGVGVVDIDGDGSFLMNIQELAMIRVENLPVKMMVLNNQHLGMVVQWEDRFYKANRAHTYLGNPENESEIFPDFVAIAKGFNIPAARVTKKGEVREAIRKMLETPGPYLLDIIVPHQEHVLPMIPSGGAFKDVIIEGDGRTAY
;
A
#
# COMPACT_ATOMS: atom_id res chain seq x y z
N MET A 1 55.34 -2.90 -3.74
CA MET A 1 55.98 -2.42 -4.96
C MET A 1 54.86 -1.72 -5.69
N ALA A 2 54.70 -0.43 -5.56
CA ALA A 2 55.35 0.62 -6.37
C ALA A 2 54.83 0.54 -7.81
N SER A 3 54.23 1.54 -8.46
CA SER A 3 54.42 2.98 -8.45
C SER A 3 53.42 3.55 -9.46
N THR A 4 52.69 4.60 -9.11
CA THR A 4 52.76 6.00 -9.58
C THR A 4 52.97 6.21 -11.09
N ALA A 5 52.12 6.99 -11.75
CA ALA A 5 52.43 8.29 -12.28
C ALA A 5 51.23 8.91 -13.04
N ALA A 6 50.99 10.11 -12.73
CA ALA A 6 50.30 11.25 -13.24
C ALA A 6 51.00 11.89 -14.42
N MET A 7 50.25 12.69 -15.22
CA MET A 7 50.57 13.99 -15.86
C MET A 7 49.56 14.22 -16.98
N ALA A 8 48.69 15.21 -17.00
CA ALA A 8 48.82 16.67 -17.01
C ALA A 8 49.20 17.27 -18.37
N ALA A 9 48.49 18.33 -18.71
CA ALA A 9 48.66 19.36 -19.71
C ALA A 9 47.92 19.14 -21.05
N GLY A 10 47.14 20.03 -21.59
CA GLY A 10 47.05 21.50 -21.47
C GLY A 10 46.97 22.08 -22.85
N GLY A 11 46.19 23.10 -23.09
CA GLY A 11 46.37 23.97 -24.25
C GLY A 11 45.12 24.20 -25.11
N ASN A 12 44.45 25.28 -24.84
CA ASN A 12 44.26 26.56 -25.52
C ASN A 12 43.36 26.63 -26.77
N LEU A 13 42.27 27.37 -26.62
CA LEU A 13 41.87 28.67 -27.22
C LEU A 13 41.89 28.79 -28.76
N ALA A 14 40.75 29.10 -29.34
CA ALA A 14 40.45 30.32 -30.12
C ALA A 14 39.07 30.19 -30.79
N THR A 15 38.13 31.01 -30.45
CA THR A 15 37.59 32.29 -30.98
C THR A 15 36.73 32.23 -32.25
N LEU A 16 35.59 32.96 -32.12
CA LEU A 16 34.75 33.63 -33.14
C LEU A 16 33.69 32.75 -33.82
N SER A 17 32.40 33.14 -33.86
CA SER A 17 31.88 34.46 -34.24
C SER A 17 30.38 34.58 -33.87
N LYS A 18 29.99 35.79 -33.65
CA LYS A 18 28.63 36.30 -33.46
C LYS A 18 27.73 36.01 -34.66
N LEU A 19 26.50 35.63 -34.44
CA LEU A 19 25.39 36.04 -35.30
C LEU A 19 24.14 36.32 -34.47
N SER A 20 23.56 37.43 -34.82
CA SER A 20 22.49 38.23 -34.25
C SER A 20 21.14 37.58 -34.10
N SER A 21 20.48 37.97 -33.02
CA SER A 21 19.02 37.82 -32.76
C SER A 21 18.17 38.74 -33.67
N PRO A 22 16.94 38.39 -33.94
CA PRO A 22 15.90 39.37 -34.13
C PRO A 22 14.84 39.33 -33.02
N SER A 23 14.42 40.54 -32.61
CA SER A 23 13.45 40.90 -31.61
C SER A 23 11.99 40.58 -32.01
N PRO A 24 11.06 40.55 -31.06
CA PRO A 24 9.68 40.13 -31.31
C PRO A 24 8.76 41.27 -31.77
N SER A 25 7.92 40.95 -32.72
CA SER A 25 6.80 41.84 -33.13
C SER A 25 5.59 41.61 -32.25
N HIS A 26 5.07 42.72 -31.74
CA HIS A 26 3.80 42.87 -31.04
C HIS A 26 2.62 42.50 -31.90
N PHE A 27 1.74 41.60 -31.41
CA PHE A 27 0.36 41.55 -31.84
C PHE A 27 -0.58 41.87 -30.69
N LEU A 28 -1.19 43.06 -30.79
CA LEU A 28 -2.30 43.50 -29.97
C LEU A 28 -3.58 42.74 -30.44
N CYS A 29 -4.21 42.02 -29.56
CA CYS A 29 -5.55 41.55 -29.76
C CYS A 29 -6.51 42.20 -28.79
N ARG A 30 -7.47 42.92 -29.34
CA ARG A 30 -8.54 43.67 -28.65
C ARG A 30 -9.56 42.73 -28.04
N SER A 31 -9.97 43.02 -26.82
CA SER A 31 -11.12 42.46 -26.12
C SER A 31 -12.45 42.95 -26.70
N PRO A 32 -13.51 42.17 -26.75
CA PRO A 32 -14.88 42.68 -26.83
C PRO A 32 -15.59 42.64 -25.46
N ARG A 33 -16.35 43.72 -25.26
CA ARG A 33 -17.16 44.05 -24.10
C ARG A 33 -18.33 43.10 -23.85
N THR A 34 -18.56 42.90 -22.58
CA THR A 34 -19.78 42.57 -21.84
C THR A 34 -21.13 42.73 -22.52
N GLN A 35 -21.98 41.73 -22.41
CA GLN A 35 -23.43 41.89 -22.23
C GLN A 35 -23.95 40.88 -21.20
N LYS A 36 -24.64 41.39 -20.19
CA LYS A 36 -25.45 40.62 -19.23
C LYS A 36 -26.82 40.34 -19.86
N PRO A 37 -27.49 39.26 -19.48
CA PRO A 37 -28.93 39.31 -19.26
C PRO A 37 -29.33 38.98 -17.84
N SER A 38 -30.30 39.77 -17.41
CA SER A 38 -31.03 39.72 -16.15
C SER A 38 -32.21 38.75 -16.21
N LEU A 39 -32.73 38.45 -14.97
CA LEU A 39 -34.07 37.97 -14.58
C LEU A 39 -34.14 36.52 -14.14
N LEU A 40 -34.07 36.30 -12.81
CA LEU A 40 -35.13 36.16 -11.81
C LEU A 40 -36.32 35.25 -12.20
N HIS A 41 -36.37 34.09 -11.53
CA HIS A 41 -37.63 33.56 -11.01
C HIS A 41 -37.43 32.88 -9.67
N HIS A 42 -38.08 33.46 -8.68
CA HIS A 42 -38.27 32.90 -7.34
C HIS A 42 -39.30 31.77 -7.35
N HIS A 43 -38.97 30.63 -6.74
CA HIS A 43 -39.98 29.75 -6.18
C HIS A 43 -39.77 29.63 -4.66
N ARG A 44 -40.78 30.11 -3.94
CA ARG A 44 -40.92 30.00 -2.48
C ARG A 44 -41.32 28.58 -2.11
N PHE A 45 -40.69 28.07 -1.06
CA PHE A 45 -41.22 26.95 -0.28
C PHE A 45 -41.87 27.47 1.02
N PRO A 46 -42.98 26.89 1.49
CA PRO A 46 -43.70 27.36 2.66
C PRO A 46 -43.13 26.77 3.97
N ASN A 47 -43.05 27.63 4.99
CA ASN A 47 -42.82 27.32 6.39
C ASN A 47 -44.05 26.69 7.03
N SER A 48 -43.88 25.62 7.82
CA SER A 48 -44.67 25.29 9.01
C SER A 48 -43.91 24.22 9.80
N GLY A 49 -43.47 24.34 11.01
CA GLY A 49 -44.13 24.66 12.21
C GLY A 49 -43.73 23.64 13.29
N ASP A 50 -43.13 24.10 14.33
CA ASP A 50 -43.18 23.69 15.73
C ASP A 50 -42.25 22.57 16.28
N PRO A 51 -41.49 22.86 17.35
CA PRO A 51 -40.49 21.96 17.94
C PRO A 51 -41.05 21.25 19.16
N ARG A 52 -41.05 19.89 19.18
CA ARG A 52 -41.21 19.10 20.41
C ARG A 52 -39.88 18.41 20.76
N LYS A 53 -39.36 18.78 21.94
CA LYS A 53 -38.25 18.11 22.62
C LYS A 53 -38.52 16.63 22.82
N PRO A 54 -37.56 15.73 22.59
CA PRO A 54 -37.55 14.44 23.24
C PRO A 54 -36.60 14.45 24.45
N SER A 55 -37.09 13.84 25.51
CA SER A 55 -36.44 13.59 26.78
C SER A 55 -35.20 12.71 26.65
N LEU A 56 -34.14 13.08 27.36
CA LEU A 56 -32.95 12.27 27.58
C LEU A 56 -33.26 10.99 28.38
N LEU A 57 -33.09 9.84 27.77
CA LEU A 57 -32.90 8.56 28.45
C LEU A 57 -31.41 8.22 28.42
N PRO A 58 -30.85 7.62 29.48
CA PRO A 58 -29.42 7.30 29.52
C PRO A 58 -29.13 6.14 28.58
N LEU A 59 -28.24 6.39 27.61
CA LEU A 59 -27.68 5.39 26.71
C LEU A 59 -26.67 4.53 27.48
N SER A 60 -26.97 3.25 27.57
CA SER A 60 -26.06 2.21 28.05
C SER A 60 -24.85 2.15 27.11
N VAL A 61 -23.66 2.10 27.68
CA VAL A 61 -22.40 1.87 26.99
C VAL A 61 -22.45 0.47 26.37
N THR A 62 -22.73 0.40 25.08
CA THR A 62 -22.51 -0.81 24.29
C THR A 62 -21.07 -0.76 23.80
N ASN A 63 -20.25 -1.69 24.29
CA ASN A 63 -18.95 -1.97 23.69
C ASN A 63 -19.18 -2.31 22.21
N VAL A 64 -18.54 -1.57 21.31
CA VAL A 64 -18.53 -1.91 19.90
C VAL A 64 -17.68 -3.18 19.76
N VAL A 65 -18.34 -4.32 19.68
CA VAL A 65 -17.68 -5.60 19.39
C VAL A 65 -17.49 -5.66 17.88
N PHE A 66 -16.25 -5.48 17.43
CA PHE A 66 -15.88 -5.79 16.05
C PHE A 66 -15.93 -7.32 15.90
N SER A 67 -16.71 -7.80 14.93
CA SER A 67 -16.76 -9.24 14.62
C SER A 67 -15.44 -9.71 14.01
N GLU A 68 -14.99 -10.90 14.39
CA GLU A 68 -13.86 -11.56 13.71
C GLU A 68 -14.11 -11.65 12.21
N SER A 69 -13.08 -11.34 11.41
CA SER A 69 -13.17 -11.46 9.96
C SER A 69 -13.53 -12.88 9.57
N PRO A 70 -14.49 -13.08 8.66
CA PRO A 70 -14.76 -14.41 8.15
C PRO A 70 -13.52 -14.95 7.43
N LYS A 71 -13.14 -16.21 7.72
CA LYS A 71 -12.13 -16.94 6.95
C LYS A 71 -12.52 -16.88 5.48
N PRO A 72 -11.58 -16.72 4.53
CA PRO A 72 -11.88 -16.90 3.12
C PRO A 72 -12.34 -18.33 2.91
N THR A 73 -13.65 -18.53 2.89
CA THR A 73 -14.25 -19.76 2.43
C THR A 73 -14.10 -19.81 0.92
N ALA A 74 -13.67 -20.95 0.40
CA ALA A 74 -13.84 -21.23 -1.02
C ALA A 74 -15.27 -20.86 -1.42
N PRO A 75 -15.49 -20.21 -2.59
CA PRO A 75 -16.82 -19.81 -2.97
C PRO A 75 -17.76 -21.03 -2.86
N PRO A 76 -18.92 -20.89 -2.20
CA PRO A 76 -19.91 -21.97 -2.21
C PRO A 76 -20.23 -22.28 -3.68
N ASP A 77 -20.55 -23.53 -3.99
CA ASP A 77 -21.10 -23.90 -5.30
C ASP A 77 -22.27 -22.97 -5.60
N THR A 78 -21.97 -21.85 -6.28
CA THR A 78 -22.94 -20.85 -6.62
C THR A 78 -23.89 -21.43 -7.64
N GLU A 79 -25.18 -21.39 -7.35
CA GLU A 79 -26.20 -21.57 -8.39
C GLU A 79 -25.81 -20.73 -9.62
N PRO A 80 -25.98 -21.27 -10.85
CA PRO A 80 -25.50 -20.59 -12.04
C PRO A 80 -26.14 -19.19 -12.10
N ALA A 81 -25.31 -18.17 -12.04
CA ALA A 81 -25.73 -16.78 -12.21
C ALA A 81 -26.70 -16.68 -13.38
N VAL A 82 -27.77 -15.92 -13.21
CA VAL A 82 -28.78 -15.71 -14.27
C VAL A 82 -28.05 -15.35 -15.55
N ARG A 83 -28.01 -16.29 -16.52
CA ARG A 83 -27.29 -16.12 -17.77
C ARG A 83 -27.98 -14.99 -18.57
N ARG A 84 -27.32 -13.85 -18.72
CA ARG A 84 -27.81 -12.72 -19.54
C ARG A 84 -27.93 -13.06 -21.02
N TYR A 85 -27.13 -14.00 -21.49
CA TYR A 85 -27.02 -14.41 -22.89
C TYR A 85 -27.09 -15.92 -23.03
N GLY A 86 -27.70 -16.38 -24.13
CA GLY A 86 -27.64 -17.80 -24.51
C GLY A 86 -26.20 -18.28 -24.81
N PRO A 87 -25.93 -19.58 -24.77
CA PRO A 87 -24.58 -20.13 -25.03
C PRO A 87 -24.01 -19.68 -26.37
N ASP A 88 -24.84 -19.72 -27.42
CA ASP A 88 -24.48 -19.41 -28.82
C ASP A 88 -24.94 -18.01 -29.22
N GLU A 89 -25.36 -17.17 -28.31
CA GLU A 89 -25.82 -15.81 -28.57
C GLU A 89 -24.63 -14.87 -28.77
N PRO A 90 -24.51 -14.21 -29.94
CA PRO A 90 -23.47 -13.21 -30.16
C PRO A 90 -23.67 -11.99 -29.25
N ARG A 91 -22.58 -11.51 -28.65
CA ARG A 91 -22.55 -10.32 -27.77
C ARG A 91 -21.33 -9.46 -28.05
N LYS A 92 -21.37 -8.18 -27.64
CA LYS A 92 -20.24 -7.28 -27.84
C LYS A 92 -19.02 -7.75 -27.04
N GLY A 93 -17.82 -7.43 -27.55
CA GLY A 93 -16.57 -7.71 -26.84
C GLY A 93 -16.53 -7.15 -25.41
N ALA A 94 -17.16 -5.97 -25.19
CA ALA A 94 -17.30 -5.41 -23.85
C ALA A 94 -18.15 -6.29 -22.91
N ASP A 95 -19.26 -6.87 -23.41
CA ASP A 95 -20.08 -7.79 -22.63
C ASP A 95 -19.33 -9.12 -22.36
N ILE A 96 -18.53 -9.59 -23.33
CA ILE A 96 -17.65 -10.76 -23.14
C ILE A 96 -16.60 -10.49 -22.07
N LEU A 97 -16.00 -9.29 -22.05
CA LEU A 97 -15.03 -8.87 -21.04
C LEU A 97 -15.65 -8.87 -19.65
N VAL A 98 -16.81 -8.24 -19.47
CA VAL A 98 -17.51 -8.18 -18.18
C VAL A 98 -17.92 -9.58 -17.72
N GLU A 99 -18.46 -10.43 -18.60
CA GLU A 99 -18.79 -11.82 -18.26
C GLU A 99 -17.52 -12.62 -17.90
N ALA A 100 -16.38 -12.35 -18.54
CA ALA A 100 -15.12 -12.97 -18.18
C ALA A 100 -14.66 -12.58 -16.76
N LEU A 101 -14.84 -11.29 -16.37
CA LEU A 101 -14.56 -10.84 -14.99
C LEU A 101 -15.51 -11.51 -13.97
N GLU A 102 -16.79 -11.62 -14.28
CA GLU A 102 -17.76 -12.34 -13.43
C GLU A 102 -17.35 -13.82 -13.22
N ARG A 103 -16.82 -14.47 -14.25
CA ARG A 103 -16.33 -15.85 -14.19
C ARG A 103 -15.04 -16.02 -13.39
N GLU A 104 -14.25 -14.97 -13.25
CA GLU A 104 -13.09 -14.92 -12.35
C GLU A 104 -13.49 -14.54 -10.91
N GLY A 105 -14.79 -14.36 -10.63
CA GLY A 105 -15.31 -14.06 -9.30
C GLY A 105 -15.20 -12.59 -8.89
N VAL A 106 -15.04 -11.67 -9.84
CA VAL A 106 -15.00 -10.23 -9.57
C VAL A 106 -16.38 -9.74 -9.17
N SER A 107 -16.47 -9.10 -8.00
CA SER A 107 -17.68 -8.43 -7.48
C SER A 107 -17.58 -6.91 -7.52
N ASP A 108 -16.36 -6.38 -7.46
CA ASP A 108 -16.09 -4.95 -7.33
C ASP A 108 -15.03 -4.50 -8.33
N VAL A 109 -15.28 -3.40 -9.00
CA VAL A 109 -14.31 -2.75 -9.89
C VAL A 109 -14.22 -1.27 -9.53
N PHE A 110 -13.02 -0.72 -9.62
CA PHE A 110 -12.73 0.68 -9.39
C PHE A 110 -12.47 1.32 -10.74
N ALA A 111 -13.32 2.28 -11.17
CA ALA A 111 -13.23 2.72 -12.55
C ALA A 111 -13.74 4.14 -12.78
N TYR A 112 -13.10 4.83 -13.74
CA TYR A 112 -13.52 6.13 -14.24
C TYR A 112 -13.79 6.09 -15.74
N PRO A 113 -15.00 6.46 -16.21
CA PRO A 113 -15.39 6.32 -17.60
C PRO A 113 -14.72 7.35 -18.52
N GLY A 114 -14.44 6.91 -19.75
CA GLY A 114 -13.95 7.80 -20.82
C GLY A 114 -14.26 7.25 -22.21
N GLY A 115 -13.88 8.00 -23.25
CA GLY A 115 -14.25 7.71 -24.63
C GLY A 115 -13.90 6.32 -25.14
N ALA A 116 -12.76 5.77 -24.76
CA ALA A 116 -12.29 4.47 -25.19
C ALA A 116 -12.73 3.30 -24.28
N SER A 117 -13.24 3.57 -23.06
CA SER A 117 -13.77 2.55 -22.14
C SER A 117 -15.31 2.57 -22.05
N MET A 118 -15.99 3.42 -22.82
CA MET A 118 -17.43 3.63 -22.72
C MET A 118 -18.25 2.34 -22.93
N GLU A 119 -17.85 1.48 -23.87
CA GLU A 119 -18.54 0.22 -24.11
C GLU A 119 -18.42 -0.75 -22.92
N ILE A 120 -17.26 -0.73 -22.25
CA ILE A 120 -17.03 -1.52 -21.01
C ILE A 120 -17.96 -1.01 -19.91
N HIS A 121 -18.02 0.31 -19.67
CA HIS A 121 -18.92 0.89 -18.67
C HIS A 121 -20.40 0.61 -18.98
N GLN A 122 -20.80 0.64 -20.25
CA GLN A 122 -22.16 0.22 -20.65
C GLN A 122 -22.40 -1.27 -20.39
N ALA A 123 -21.40 -2.12 -20.52
CA ALA A 123 -21.52 -3.53 -20.19
C ALA A 123 -21.61 -3.77 -18.67
N LEU A 124 -20.83 -3.02 -17.87
CA LEU A 124 -20.90 -3.07 -16.39
C LEU A 124 -22.29 -2.73 -15.87
N THR A 125 -23.02 -1.77 -16.47
CA THR A 125 -24.42 -1.48 -16.04
C THR A 125 -25.38 -2.63 -16.24
N ARG A 126 -25.02 -3.63 -17.03
CA ARG A 126 -25.80 -4.84 -17.27
C ARG A 126 -25.36 -6.03 -16.42
N SER A 127 -24.25 -5.90 -15.69
CA SER A 127 -23.77 -6.94 -14.77
C SER A 127 -24.68 -7.04 -13.55
N PRO A 128 -25.13 -8.24 -13.17
CA PRO A 128 -25.88 -8.45 -11.93
C PRO A 128 -24.99 -8.62 -10.71
N THR A 129 -23.68 -8.82 -10.88
CA THR A 129 -22.75 -9.20 -9.82
C THR A 129 -21.62 -8.20 -9.60
N ILE A 130 -21.27 -7.40 -10.62
CA ILE A 130 -20.17 -6.45 -10.50
C ILE A 130 -20.71 -5.05 -10.18
N THR A 131 -20.21 -4.49 -9.08
CA THR A 131 -20.43 -3.09 -8.71
C THR A 131 -19.24 -2.25 -9.17
N ASN A 132 -19.54 -1.11 -9.84
CA ASN A 132 -18.52 -0.12 -10.19
C ASN A 132 -18.45 0.97 -9.13
N HIS A 133 -17.32 1.14 -8.49
CA HIS A 133 -16.99 2.23 -7.58
C HIS A 133 -16.38 3.38 -8.36
N LEU A 134 -17.13 4.49 -8.48
CA LEU A 134 -16.72 5.62 -9.31
C LEU A 134 -15.75 6.54 -8.56
N PHE A 135 -14.47 6.33 -8.74
CA PHE A 135 -13.40 7.22 -8.25
C PHE A 135 -13.38 8.53 -9.04
N ARG A 136 -12.64 9.52 -8.59
CA ARG A 136 -12.58 10.85 -9.22
C ARG A 136 -11.28 11.09 -9.99
N HIS A 137 -10.32 10.17 -9.85
CA HIS A 137 -9.06 10.18 -10.57
C HIS A 137 -8.51 8.74 -10.69
N GLU A 138 -7.92 8.40 -11.82
CA GLU A 138 -7.45 7.03 -12.09
C GLU A 138 -6.29 6.60 -11.17
N GLN A 139 -5.50 7.54 -10.65
CA GLN A 139 -4.52 7.22 -9.61
C GLN A 139 -5.21 6.79 -8.30
N GLY A 140 -6.30 7.46 -7.91
CA GLY A 140 -7.11 7.07 -6.77
C GLY A 140 -7.77 5.70 -6.99
N GLU A 141 -8.31 5.44 -8.18
CA GLU A 141 -8.96 4.16 -8.49
C GLU A 141 -7.99 2.97 -8.39
N ILE A 142 -6.78 3.09 -8.93
CA ILE A 142 -5.81 1.99 -8.84
C ILE A 142 -5.30 1.79 -7.42
N PHE A 143 -5.06 2.84 -6.63
CA PHE A 143 -4.71 2.71 -5.23
C PHE A 143 -5.85 2.09 -4.40
N ALA A 144 -7.11 2.33 -4.76
CA ALA A 144 -8.24 1.65 -4.13
C ALA A 144 -8.29 0.16 -4.50
N ALA A 145 -8.05 -0.18 -5.76
CA ALA A 145 -7.91 -1.57 -6.20
C ALA A 145 -6.77 -2.28 -5.44
N GLU A 146 -5.66 -1.58 -5.16
CA GLU A 146 -4.59 -2.10 -4.31
C GLU A 146 -5.03 -2.28 -2.85
N GLY A 147 -5.71 -1.29 -2.26
CA GLY A 147 -6.24 -1.37 -0.90
C GLY A 147 -7.22 -2.54 -0.74
N TYR A 148 -8.09 -2.75 -1.72
CA TYR A 148 -8.95 -3.93 -1.82
C TYR A 148 -8.13 -5.22 -1.84
N ALA A 149 -7.14 -5.32 -2.74
CA ALA A 149 -6.33 -6.53 -2.88
C ALA A 149 -5.49 -6.82 -1.64
N ARG A 150 -4.85 -5.81 -1.05
CA ARG A 150 -4.02 -5.95 0.15
C ARG A 150 -4.84 -6.41 1.36
N SER A 151 -6.07 -5.89 1.52
CA SER A 151 -6.92 -6.19 2.68
C SER A 151 -7.70 -7.50 2.55
N THR A 152 -8.14 -7.86 1.33
CA THR A 152 -8.91 -9.10 1.08
C THR A 152 -8.06 -10.30 0.69
N GLY A 153 -6.94 -10.07 0.01
CA GLY A 153 -6.13 -11.11 -0.63
C GLY A 153 -6.63 -11.54 -2.01
N LEU A 154 -7.71 -10.94 -2.49
CA LEU A 154 -8.25 -11.14 -3.84
C LEU A 154 -7.59 -10.16 -4.82
N PRO A 155 -7.55 -10.45 -6.13
CA PRO A 155 -7.05 -9.48 -7.11
C PRO A 155 -7.91 -8.22 -7.15
N GLY A 156 -7.28 -7.06 -7.10
CA GLY A 156 -7.96 -5.79 -7.37
C GLY A 156 -8.15 -5.58 -8.87
N VAL A 157 -9.26 -4.95 -9.26
CA VAL A 157 -9.56 -4.65 -10.68
C VAL A 157 -9.85 -3.18 -10.86
N CYS A 158 -9.10 -2.50 -11.74
CA CYS A 158 -9.39 -1.12 -12.13
C CYS A 158 -9.55 -0.97 -13.64
N ILE A 159 -10.36 0.01 -14.06
CA ILE A 159 -10.71 0.19 -15.49
C ILE A 159 -10.63 1.67 -15.88
N ALA A 160 -9.68 2.02 -16.74
CA ALA A 160 -9.45 3.37 -17.20
C ALA A 160 -9.66 3.51 -18.72
N THR A 161 -9.84 4.73 -19.18
CA THR A 161 -9.86 5.05 -20.62
C THR A 161 -8.44 5.12 -21.19
N SER A 162 -8.32 5.30 -22.50
CA SER A 162 -7.04 5.51 -23.20
C SER A 162 -6.38 6.85 -22.83
N GLY A 163 -5.16 7.05 -23.29
CA GLY A 163 -4.43 8.30 -23.12
C GLY A 163 -4.19 8.66 -21.66
N PRO A 164 -4.68 9.83 -21.20
CA PRO A 164 -4.44 10.29 -19.83
C PRO A 164 -5.01 9.34 -18.76
N GLY A 165 -6.14 8.67 -19.01
CA GLY A 165 -6.68 7.71 -18.07
C GLY A 165 -5.73 6.53 -17.86
N ALA A 166 -5.24 5.94 -18.92
CA ALA A 166 -4.28 4.85 -18.85
C ALA A 166 -2.94 5.30 -18.22
N THR A 167 -2.41 6.49 -18.55
CA THR A 167 -1.15 6.98 -17.99
C THR A 167 -1.25 7.34 -16.52
N ASN A 168 -2.42 7.72 -16.01
CA ASN A 168 -2.63 7.97 -14.58
C ASN A 168 -2.55 6.70 -13.72
N LEU A 169 -2.65 5.49 -14.31
CA LEU A 169 -2.47 4.22 -13.59
C LEU A 169 -1.00 3.88 -13.31
N VAL A 170 -0.04 4.57 -13.94
CA VAL A 170 1.39 4.19 -13.92
C VAL A 170 1.94 4.10 -12.51
N SER A 171 1.63 5.08 -11.64
CA SER A 171 2.11 5.07 -10.25
C SER A 171 1.62 3.85 -9.47
N GLY A 172 0.33 3.51 -9.58
CA GLY A 172 -0.23 2.35 -8.89
C GLY A 172 0.28 1.02 -9.47
N LEU A 173 0.45 0.91 -10.80
CA LEU A 173 1.08 -0.28 -11.39
C LEU A 173 2.51 -0.50 -10.87
N ALA A 174 3.29 0.58 -10.76
CA ALA A 174 4.65 0.50 -10.21
C ALA A 174 4.65 0.12 -8.72
N ASP A 175 3.72 0.66 -7.93
CA ASP A 175 3.56 0.32 -6.51
C ASP A 175 3.16 -1.14 -6.33
N ALA A 176 2.14 -1.58 -7.05
CA ALA A 176 1.67 -2.96 -7.00
C ALA A 176 2.76 -3.98 -7.39
N LEU A 177 3.62 -3.64 -8.38
CA LEU A 177 4.74 -4.51 -8.75
C LEU A 177 5.79 -4.59 -7.63
N LEU A 178 6.20 -3.45 -7.06
CA LEU A 178 7.23 -3.40 -6.02
C LEU A 178 6.78 -4.07 -4.71
N ASP A 179 5.49 -3.98 -4.39
CA ASP A 179 4.91 -4.55 -3.18
C ASP A 179 4.23 -5.90 -3.41
N SER A 180 4.31 -6.46 -4.62
CA SER A 180 3.79 -7.78 -4.97
C SER A 180 2.27 -7.90 -4.74
N VAL A 181 1.51 -6.89 -5.18
CA VAL A 181 0.03 -6.84 -5.04
C VAL A 181 -0.62 -7.42 -6.29
N PRO A 182 -1.52 -8.42 -6.17
CA PRO A 182 -2.25 -8.94 -7.32
C PRO A 182 -3.26 -7.91 -7.84
N LEU A 183 -3.09 -7.49 -9.09
CA LEU A 183 -3.91 -6.44 -9.69
C LEU A 183 -4.11 -6.71 -11.18
N VAL A 184 -5.34 -6.46 -11.68
CA VAL A 184 -5.68 -6.50 -13.10
C VAL A 184 -6.18 -5.11 -13.51
N ALA A 185 -5.36 -4.40 -14.27
CA ALA A 185 -5.72 -3.11 -14.82
C ALA A 185 -6.22 -3.27 -16.27
N ILE A 186 -7.37 -2.71 -16.58
CA ILE A 186 -7.98 -2.78 -17.91
C ILE A 186 -8.03 -1.38 -18.48
N THR A 187 -7.44 -1.17 -19.67
CA THR A 187 -7.47 0.11 -20.35
C THR A 187 -8.23 0.01 -21.67
N GLY A 188 -8.99 1.05 -21.95
CA GLY A 188 -9.49 1.23 -23.32
C GLY A 188 -8.36 1.74 -24.22
N GLN A 189 -8.44 1.43 -25.53
CA GLN A 189 -7.52 1.91 -26.54
C GLN A 189 -8.28 2.48 -27.73
N VAL A 190 -7.64 3.33 -28.52
CA VAL A 190 -8.19 3.80 -29.80
C VAL A 190 -8.49 2.59 -30.71
N PRO A 191 -9.42 2.71 -31.69
CA PRO A 191 -9.70 1.61 -32.61
C PRO A 191 -8.43 1.10 -33.31
N ARG A 192 -8.32 -0.20 -33.55
CA ARG A 192 -7.12 -0.87 -34.13
C ARG A 192 -6.54 -0.16 -35.36
N ARG A 193 -7.42 0.37 -36.23
CA ARG A 193 -7.00 1.11 -37.44
C ARG A 193 -6.30 2.45 -37.15
N MET A 194 -6.45 2.96 -35.92
CA MET A 194 -5.92 4.26 -35.51
C MET A 194 -4.65 4.12 -34.65
N ILE A 195 -4.28 2.91 -34.26
CA ILE A 195 -3.05 2.66 -33.50
C ILE A 195 -1.84 2.99 -34.38
N GLY A 196 -0.94 3.84 -33.86
CA GLY A 196 0.25 4.31 -34.56
C GLY A 196 0.01 5.50 -35.50
N THR A 197 -1.11 6.21 -35.36
CA THR A 197 -1.47 7.37 -36.20
C THR A 197 -1.50 8.69 -35.45
N ASP A 198 -1.06 8.72 -34.18
CA ASP A 198 -1.18 9.88 -33.28
C ASP A 198 -2.63 10.33 -33.07
N ALA A 199 -3.54 9.36 -33.02
CA ALA A 199 -4.96 9.61 -32.79
C ALA A 199 -5.21 10.27 -31.42
N PHE A 200 -6.30 11.05 -31.31
CA PHE A 200 -6.67 11.69 -30.04
C PHE A 200 -6.76 10.68 -28.89
N GLN A 201 -6.02 10.95 -27.81
CA GLN A 201 -5.89 10.09 -26.64
C GLN A 201 -5.30 8.68 -26.94
N GLU A 202 -4.56 8.53 -28.01
CA GLU A 202 -3.71 7.36 -28.21
C GLU A 202 -2.50 7.40 -27.26
N THR A 203 -2.20 6.29 -26.61
CA THR A 203 -0.97 6.10 -25.86
C THR A 203 -0.53 4.64 -25.97
N PRO A 204 0.76 4.36 -26.25
CA PRO A 204 1.28 3.01 -26.30
C PRO A 204 1.45 2.45 -24.87
N ILE A 205 0.32 2.27 -24.15
CA ILE A 205 0.32 1.98 -22.72
C ILE A 205 1.02 0.65 -22.39
N VAL A 206 0.97 -0.32 -23.30
CA VAL A 206 1.70 -1.60 -23.14
C VAL A 206 3.20 -1.36 -23.06
N GLU A 207 3.77 -0.48 -23.89
CA GLU A 207 5.18 -0.11 -23.85
C GLU A 207 5.51 0.70 -22.60
N VAL A 208 4.68 1.66 -22.24
CA VAL A 208 4.85 2.51 -21.04
C VAL A 208 4.90 1.66 -19.77
N THR A 209 4.06 0.64 -19.67
CA THR A 209 3.90 -0.16 -18.46
C THR A 209 4.71 -1.46 -18.45
N ARG A 210 5.43 -1.78 -19.52
CA ARG A 210 6.18 -3.03 -19.68
C ARG A 210 7.13 -3.36 -18.53
N SER A 211 7.81 -2.35 -17.99
CA SER A 211 8.78 -2.52 -16.91
C SER A 211 8.17 -2.50 -15.49
N ILE A 212 6.91 -2.12 -15.38
CA ILE A 212 6.20 -1.94 -14.10
C ILE A 212 5.00 -2.87 -13.94
N THR A 213 4.93 -3.91 -14.78
CA THR A 213 3.89 -4.96 -14.71
C THR A 213 4.51 -6.34 -14.87
N LYS A 214 3.85 -7.37 -14.40
CA LYS A 214 4.25 -8.76 -14.66
C LYS A 214 4.04 -9.12 -16.13
N HIS A 215 2.96 -8.64 -16.73
CA HIS A 215 2.62 -8.86 -18.12
C HIS A 215 1.62 -7.83 -18.63
N ASN A 216 1.58 -7.65 -19.94
CA ASN A 216 0.65 -6.76 -20.64
C ASN A 216 0.06 -7.48 -21.84
N TYR A 217 -1.21 -7.22 -22.11
CA TYR A 217 -1.91 -7.67 -23.29
C TYR A 217 -2.45 -6.50 -24.11
N LEU A 218 -2.23 -6.49 -25.43
CA LEU A 218 -3.02 -5.71 -26.36
C LEU A 218 -3.98 -6.67 -27.08
N VAL A 219 -5.27 -6.56 -26.83
CA VAL A 219 -6.29 -7.48 -27.31
C VAL A 219 -6.75 -7.08 -28.71
N LEU A 220 -6.19 -7.70 -29.74
CA LEU A 220 -6.52 -7.38 -31.13
C LEU A 220 -7.69 -8.18 -31.73
N ARG A 221 -8.15 -9.22 -31.03
CA ARG A 221 -9.24 -10.08 -31.49
C ARG A 221 -10.25 -10.29 -30.36
N VAL A 222 -11.52 -10.11 -30.64
CA VAL A 222 -12.60 -10.27 -29.66
C VAL A 222 -12.68 -11.69 -29.09
N GLU A 223 -12.33 -12.70 -29.88
CA GLU A 223 -12.32 -14.12 -29.48
C GLU A 223 -11.26 -14.44 -28.43
N ASP A 224 -10.22 -13.59 -28.29
CA ASP A 224 -9.15 -13.78 -27.33
C ASP A 224 -9.51 -13.26 -25.93
N ILE A 225 -10.56 -12.44 -25.77
CA ILE A 225 -10.93 -11.83 -24.49
C ILE A 225 -11.07 -12.83 -23.36
N PRO A 226 -11.86 -13.94 -23.49
CA PRO A 226 -12.03 -14.90 -22.38
C PRO A 226 -10.71 -15.52 -21.90
N ARG A 227 -9.85 -15.87 -22.85
CA ARG A 227 -8.53 -16.44 -22.57
C ARG A 227 -7.60 -15.43 -21.90
N VAL A 228 -7.53 -14.21 -22.44
CA VAL A 228 -6.65 -13.14 -21.93
C VAL A 228 -7.03 -12.75 -20.49
N VAL A 229 -8.32 -12.62 -20.19
CA VAL A 229 -8.78 -12.32 -18.83
C VAL A 229 -8.33 -13.45 -17.87
N ARG A 230 -8.61 -14.71 -18.19
CA ARG A 230 -8.15 -15.86 -17.37
C ARG A 230 -6.63 -15.88 -17.17
N GLU A 231 -5.86 -15.63 -18.25
CA GLU A 231 -4.39 -15.56 -18.17
C GLU A 231 -3.93 -14.42 -17.28
N ALA A 232 -4.58 -13.25 -17.34
CA ALA A 232 -4.25 -12.10 -16.52
C ALA A 232 -4.46 -12.37 -15.03
N PHE A 233 -5.58 -12.94 -14.64
CA PHE A 233 -5.84 -13.33 -13.24
C PHE A 233 -4.87 -14.42 -12.76
N PHE A 234 -4.61 -15.43 -13.58
CA PHE A 234 -3.62 -16.46 -13.26
C PHE A 234 -2.22 -15.87 -13.07
N LEU A 235 -1.78 -14.95 -13.94
CA LEU A 235 -0.48 -14.29 -13.82
C LEU A 235 -0.42 -13.37 -12.60
N ALA A 236 -1.48 -12.58 -12.34
CA ALA A 236 -1.52 -11.66 -11.23
C ALA A 236 -1.37 -12.36 -9.87
N THR A 237 -1.92 -13.58 -9.73
CA THR A 237 -2.02 -14.29 -8.45
C THR A 237 -0.98 -15.40 -8.26
N SER A 238 -0.40 -15.97 -9.34
CA SER A 238 0.52 -17.11 -9.25
C SER A 238 1.98 -16.67 -9.12
N GLY A 239 2.81 -17.51 -8.49
CA GLY A 239 4.19 -17.16 -8.17
C GLY A 239 4.24 -15.92 -7.27
N ARG A 240 5.21 -15.01 -7.48
CA ARG A 240 5.18 -13.70 -6.86
C ARG A 240 4.01 -12.90 -7.42
N PRO A 241 3.01 -12.48 -6.63
CA PRO A 241 1.89 -11.69 -7.13
C PRO A 241 2.34 -10.35 -7.75
N GLY A 242 1.47 -9.76 -8.57
CA GLY A 242 1.79 -8.45 -9.16
C GLY A 242 0.79 -8.04 -10.24
N PRO A 243 0.90 -6.81 -10.77
CA PRO A 243 -0.06 -6.24 -11.71
C PRO A 243 0.06 -6.81 -13.13
N VAL A 244 -1.08 -6.96 -13.79
CA VAL A 244 -1.19 -7.29 -15.21
C VAL A 244 -2.11 -6.25 -15.88
N LEU A 245 -1.72 -5.77 -17.06
CA LEU A 245 -2.51 -4.80 -17.82
C LEU A 245 -3.12 -5.47 -19.05
N ILE A 246 -4.41 -5.17 -19.31
CA ILE A 246 -5.16 -5.60 -20.50
C ILE A 246 -5.63 -4.35 -21.24
N ASP A 247 -5.04 -4.07 -22.41
CA ASP A 247 -5.41 -2.94 -23.26
C ASP A 247 -6.35 -3.39 -24.38
N VAL A 248 -7.56 -2.81 -24.46
CA VAL A 248 -8.65 -3.29 -25.32
C VAL A 248 -9.10 -2.19 -26.28
N PRO A 249 -8.79 -2.31 -27.59
CA PRO A 249 -9.23 -1.34 -28.59
C PRO A 249 -10.76 -1.20 -28.67
N LYS A 250 -11.24 0.02 -28.87
CA LYS A 250 -12.67 0.36 -28.86
C LYS A 250 -13.49 -0.45 -29.87
N ASP A 251 -12.96 -0.69 -31.06
CA ASP A 251 -13.62 -1.50 -32.08
C ASP A 251 -13.68 -3.00 -31.72
N VAL A 252 -12.75 -3.51 -30.94
CA VAL A 252 -12.80 -4.87 -30.36
C VAL A 252 -13.90 -4.95 -29.30
N GLN A 253 -14.03 -3.91 -28.46
CA GLN A 253 -15.12 -3.83 -27.47
C GLN A 253 -16.50 -3.83 -28.13
N GLN A 254 -16.62 -3.26 -29.34
CA GLN A 254 -17.89 -3.14 -30.13
C GLN A 254 -18.20 -4.36 -30.98
N GLN A 255 -17.19 -5.13 -31.34
CA GLN A 255 -17.32 -6.29 -32.21
C GLN A 255 -18.20 -7.38 -31.58
N LEU A 256 -19.14 -7.93 -32.38
CA LEU A 256 -19.96 -9.06 -31.94
C LEU A 256 -19.23 -10.39 -32.13
N ALA A 257 -19.28 -11.26 -31.14
CA ALA A 257 -18.78 -12.62 -31.21
C ALA A 257 -19.52 -13.54 -30.24
N VAL A 258 -19.48 -14.83 -30.50
CA VAL A 258 -19.86 -15.87 -29.55
C VAL A 258 -18.61 -16.26 -28.78
N PRO A 259 -18.57 -16.07 -27.44
CA PRO A 259 -17.37 -16.38 -26.65
C PRO A 259 -17.15 -17.89 -26.52
N THR A 260 -15.89 -18.29 -26.52
CA THR A 260 -15.45 -19.64 -26.15
C THR A 260 -14.77 -19.60 -24.80
N TRP A 261 -15.41 -20.17 -23.77
CA TRP A 261 -14.94 -20.07 -22.39
C TRP A 261 -13.85 -21.08 -22.01
N ASP A 262 -13.82 -22.27 -22.66
CA ASP A 262 -12.93 -23.37 -22.30
C ASP A 262 -11.59 -23.36 -23.08
N GLN A 263 -11.21 -22.19 -23.61
CA GLN A 263 -9.91 -22.04 -24.27
C GLN A 263 -8.77 -22.30 -23.25
N PRO A 264 -7.78 -23.13 -23.60
CA PRO A 264 -6.64 -23.34 -22.70
C PRO A 264 -5.80 -22.08 -22.60
N ILE A 265 -5.25 -21.84 -21.41
CA ILE A 265 -4.24 -20.78 -21.20
C ILE A 265 -2.97 -21.11 -22.00
N ARG A 266 -2.34 -20.07 -22.58
CA ARG A 266 -1.13 -20.21 -23.42
C ARG A 266 0.14 -19.83 -22.67
N LEU A 267 0.23 -20.21 -21.40
CA LEU A 267 1.31 -19.82 -20.48
C LEU A 267 2.16 -21.02 -20.04
N ASN A 268 2.29 -22.05 -20.87
CA ASN A 268 2.96 -23.29 -20.50
C ASN A 268 4.38 -23.07 -19.96
N GLY A 269 5.18 -22.18 -20.59
CA GLY A 269 6.53 -21.88 -20.15
C GLY A 269 6.59 -21.17 -18.80
N TYR A 270 5.57 -20.38 -18.45
CA TYR A 270 5.44 -19.73 -17.15
C TYR A 270 4.98 -20.75 -16.09
N ALA A 271 3.90 -21.47 -16.34
CA ALA A 271 3.36 -22.48 -15.42
C ALA A 271 4.40 -23.54 -15.04
N PHE A 272 5.24 -23.96 -15.99
CA PHE A 272 6.32 -24.92 -15.74
C PHE A 272 7.41 -24.38 -14.78
N ARG A 273 7.63 -23.07 -14.77
CA ARG A 273 8.63 -22.38 -13.92
C ARG A 273 8.12 -22.03 -12.54
N LEU A 274 6.82 -22.18 -12.25
CA LEU A 274 6.29 -21.93 -10.91
C LEU A 274 7.01 -22.83 -9.89
N PRO A 275 7.31 -22.32 -8.69
CA PRO A 275 7.97 -23.08 -7.65
C PRO A 275 7.25 -24.37 -7.32
N LYS A 276 8.05 -25.42 -7.09
CA LYS A 276 7.57 -26.75 -6.67
C LYS A 276 7.60 -26.85 -5.15
N PRO A 277 6.90 -27.83 -4.56
CA PRO A 277 7.02 -28.11 -3.13
C PRO A 277 8.49 -28.30 -2.73
N PRO A 278 8.89 -27.82 -1.53
CA PRO A 278 10.27 -27.89 -1.06
C PRO A 278 10.80 -29.33 -0.99
N ASN A 279 12.09 -29.52 -1.26
CA ASN A 279 12.75 -30.81 -1.08
C ASN A 279 12.97 -31.08 0.41
N ARG A 280 12.59 -32.28 0.88
CA ARG A 280 12.76 -32.72 2.27
C ARG A 280 14.20 -32.54 2.80
N ALA A 281 15.21 -32.80 1.99
CA ALA A 281 16.62 -32.63 2.40
C ALA A 281 16.99 -31.20 2.76
N HIS A 282 16.43 -30.19 2.08
CA HIS A 282 16.61 -28.78 2.45
C HIS A 282 15.88 -28.45 3.75
N LEU A 283 14.68 -29.01 3.96
CA LEU A 283 13.94 -28.80 5.23
C LEU A 283 14.68 -29.41 6.41
N GLU A 284 15.23 -30.63 6.27
CA GLU A 284 16.06 -31.28 7.28
C GLU A 284 17.35 -30.49 7.59
N GLN A 285 17.94 -29.84 6.56
CA GLN A 285 19.09 -28.96 6.75
C GLN A 285 18.71 -27.73 7.57
N ILE A 286 17.53 -27.12 7.34
CA ILE A 286 17.03 -25.98 8.11
C ILE A 286 16.80 -26.38 9.57
N VAL A 287 16.11 -27.50 9.83
CA VAL A 287 15.87 -28.01 11.19
C VAL A 287 17.20 -28.25 11.93
N ARG A 288 18.21 -28.78 11.24
CA ARG A 288 19.56 -28.94 11.81
C ARG A 288 20.19 -27.59 12.17
N LEU A 289 20.13 -26.58 11.28
CA LEU A 289 20.67 -25.25 11.58
C LEU A 289 19.97 -24.61 12.77
N VAL A 290 18.65 -24.77 12.89
CA VAL A 290 17.89 -24.33 14.06
C VAL A 290 18.39 -25.02 15.33
N SER A 291 18.63 -26.34 15.29
CA SER A 291 19.11 -27.11 16.46
C SER A 291 20.56 -26.78 16.86
N GLU A 292 21.39 -26.31 15.93
CA GLU A 292 22.78 -25.90 16.17
C GLU A 292 22.92 -24.44 16.63
N SER A 293 21.89 -23.61 16.43
CA SER A 293 21.91 -22.17 16.70
C SER A 293 21.76 -21.87 18.20
N LYS A 294 22.33 -20.75 18.62
CA LYS A 294 22.16 -20.19 19.98
C LYS A 294 21.33 -18.92 19.98
N ASN A 295 21.47 -18.11 18.94
CA ASN A 295 20.88 -16.78 18.82
C ASN A 295 20.10 -16.66 17.49
N PRO A 296 19.10 -17.54 17.24
CA PRO A 296 18.33 -17.48 16.01
C PRO A 296 17.36 -16.30 16.01
N VAL A 297 17.11 -15.76 14.81
CA VAL A 297 16.07 -14.74 14.57
C VAL A 297 15.25 -15.12 13.35
N LEU A 298 13.94 -15.02 13.48
CA LEU A 298 13.02 -15.15 12.36
C LEU A 298 12.75 -13.76 11.77
N TYR A 299 13.11 -13.57 10.51
CA TYR A 299 12.96 -12.34 9.74
C TYR A 299 11.84 -12.51 8.73
N VAL A 300 10.70 -11.82 8.97
CA VAL A 300 9.41 -12.04 8.32
C VAL A 300 9.05 -10.88 7.41
N GLY A 301 8.75 -11.18 6.14
CA GLY A 301 8.32 -10.19 5.16
C GLY A 301 6.90 -10.39 4.63
N GLY A 302 6.54 -9.59 3.60
CA GLY A 302 5.24 -9.64 2.95
C GLY A 302 4.89 -11.00 2.34
N GLY A 303 5.90 -11.82 1.97
CA GLY A 303 5.68 -13.19 1.48
C GLY A 303 5.08 -14.15 2.52
N CYS A 304 5.02 -13.75 3.79
CA CYS A 304 4.42 -14.55 4.87
C CYS A 304 2.93 -14.25 5.12
N MET A 305 2.31 -13.30 4.40
CA MET A 305 0.92 -12.89 4.65
C MET A 305 -0.10 -14.03 4.52
N ASN A 306 0.18 -15.04 3.69
CA ASN A 306 -0.68 -16.20 3.47
C ASN A 306 -0.27 -17.43 4.29
N SER A 307 0.70 -17.31 5.19
CA SER A 307 1.28 -18.41 5.99
C SER A 307 1.35 -18.08 7.48
N SER A 308 0.46 -17.23 7.95
CA SER A 308 0.46 -16.75 9.34
C SER A 308 0.18 -17.87 10.36
N GLU A 309 -0.65 -18.85 10.04
CA GLU A 309 -0.94 -19.98 10.92
C GLU A 309 0.27 -20.90 11.06
N GLU A 310 0.89 -21.27 9.94
CA GLU A 310 2.11 -22.12 9.90
C GLU A 310 3.31 -21.38 10.55
N LEU A 311 3.38 -20.07 10.37
CA LEU A 311 4.39 -19.22 11.00
C LEU A 311 4.23 -19.20 12.52
N ARG A 312 3.01 -19.01 13.03
CA ARG A 312 2.72 -19.07 14.48
C ARG A 312 3.08 -20.44 15.05
N ARG A 313 2.69 -21.52 14.34
CA ARG A 313 3.04 -22.89 14.76
C ARG A 313 4.54 -23.10 14.82
N PHE A 314 5.29 -22.59 13.83
CA PHE A 314 6.75 -22.63 13.85
C PHE A 314 7.34 -21.90 15.08
N VAL A 315 6.83 -20.71 15.38
CA VAL A 315 7.26 -19.91 16.53
C VAL A 315 6.92 -20.60 17.86
N GLU A 316 5.74 -21.21 17.97
CA GLU A 316 5.34 -22.02 19.15
C GLU A 316 6.27 -23.23 19.36
N LEU A 317 6.61 -23.96 18.29
CA LEU A 317 7.50 -25.11 18.37
C LEU A 317 8.94 -24.75 18.72
N THR A 318 9.41 -23.59 18.26
CA THR A 318 10.83 -23.24 18.36
C THR A 318 11.15 -22.22 19.45
N GLY A 319 10.22 -21.34 19.77
CA GLY A 319 10.47 -20.21 20.68
C GLY A 319 11.41 -19.15 20.10
N ILE A 320 11.59 -19.09 18.76
CA ILE A 320 12.48 -18.14 18.08
C ILE A 320 11.83 -16.75 18.02
N PRO A 321 12.56 -15.68 18.42
CA PRO A 321 12.06 -14.30 18.30
C PRO A 321 11.84 -13.87 16.85
N VAL A 322 10.81 -13.03 16.64
CA VAL A 322 10.31 -12.61 15.32
C VAL A 322 10.52 -11.12 15.11
N ALA A 323 11.27 -10.75 14.06
CA ALA A 323 11.41 -9.39 13.58
C ALA A 323 10.70 -9.24 12.22
N SER A 324 9.80 -8.28 12.08
CA SER A 324 8.98 -8.09 10.88
C SER A 324 9.49 -6.92 10.03
N THR A 325 9.43 -7.06 8.70
CA THR A 325 9.55 -5.89 7.82
C THR A 325 8.30 -5.03 7.90
N LEU A 326 8.36 -3.82 7.32
CA LEU A 326 7.18 -2.98 7.16
C LEU A 326 6.01 -3.75 6.50
N MET A 327 6.28 -4.52 5.42
CA MET A 327 5.29 -5.37 4.74
C MET A 327 4.95 -6.66 5.49
N GLY A 328 5.76 -7.05 6.47
CA GLY A 328 5.54 -8.24 7.28
C GLY A 328 4.67 -8.00 8.52
N LEU A 329 4.30 -6.76 8.81
CA LEU A 329 3.47 -6.41 9.96
C LEU A 329 2.12 -7.14 9.92
N GLY A 330 1.79 -7.84 11.01
CA GLY A 330 0.58 -8.64 11.15
C GLY A 330 0.71 -10.10 10.69
N ALA A 331 1.74 -10.49 9.92
CA ALA A 331 1.98 -11.91 9.62
C ALA A 331 2.24 -12.72 10.91
N TYR A 332 2.99 -12.13 11.83
CA TYR A 332 3.04 -12.52 13.24
C TYR A 332 2.50 -11.36 14.09
N PRO A 333 1.66 -11.60 15.12
CA PRO A 333 1.10 -10.52 15.94
C PRO A 333 2.18 -9.65 16.57
N THR A 334 2.12 -8.32 16.40
CA THR A 334 3.09 -7.41 16.99
C THR A 334 2.99 -7.33 18.52
N SER A 335 1.88 -7.79 19.10
CA SER A 335 1.67 -7.97 20.55
C SER A 335 2.12 -9.33 21.06
N GLY A 336 2.59 -10.24 20.19
CA GLY A 336 3.08 -11.55 20.63
C GLY A 336 4.33 -11.43 21.50
N GLU A 337 4.50 -12.31 22.48
CA GLU A 337 5.60 -12.31 23.43
C GLU A 337 6.98 -12.34 22.74
N LEU A 338 7.10 -13.13 21.67
CA LEU A 338 8.32 -13.27 20.87
C LEU A 338 8.46 -12.21 19.78
N SER A 339 7.53 -11.24 19.68
CA SER A 339 7.63 -10.18 18.71
C SER A 339 8.69 -9.15 19.08
N LEU A 340 9.57 -8.87 18.15
CA LEU A 340 10.54 -7.77 18.21
C LEU A 340 10.00 -6.53 17.46
N LYS A 341 8.76 -6.57 16.98
CA LYS A 341 8.15 -5.54 16.12
C LYS A 341 8.92 -5.35 14.81
N MET A 342 8.92 -4.12 14.28
CA MET A 342 9.55 -3.80 13.01
C MET A 342 11.06 -3.66 13.16
N LEU A 343 11.81 -4.17 12.16
CA LEU A 343 13.27 -3.95 12.01
C LEU A 343 13.55 -2.95 10.87
N GLY A 344 14.82 -2.62 10.69
CA GLY A 344 15.30 -1.75 9.62
C GLY A 344 15.46 -0.29 10.06
N MET A 345 15.46 0.64 9.09
CA MET A 345 15.80 2.06 9.29
C MET A 345 15.04 2.70 10.46
N HIS A 346 13.75 2.49 10.55
CA HIS A 346 12.88 2.99 11.62
C HIS A 346 12.35 1.87 12.53
N GLY A 347 13.01 0.73 12.51
CA GLY A 347 12.71 -0.40 13.36
C GLY A 347 13.14 -0.16 14.80
N THR A 348 12.68 -1.02 15.71
CA THR A 348 13.09 -0.98 17.12
C THR A 348 14.57 -1.27 17.26
N VAL A 349 15.20 -0.69 18.28
CA VAL A 349 16.61 -0.95 18.59
C VAL A 349 16.84 -2.44 18.81
N TYR A 350 15.97 -3.09 19.58
CA TYR A 350 16.09 -4.50 19.93
C TYR A 350 15.85 -5.46 18.75
N ALA A 351 15.02 -5.11 17.74
CA ALA A 351 14.90 -5.91 16.52
C ALA A 351 16.18 -5.85 15.67
N ASN A 352 16.73 -4.65 15.50
CA ASN A 352 17.98 -4.46 14.78
C ASN A 352 19.18 -5.08 15.54
N TYR A 353 19.20 -4.98 16.87
CA TYR A 353 20.15 -5.66 17.73
C TYR A 353 20.10 -7.18 17.54
N ALA A 354 18.90 -7.75 17.57
CA ALA A 354 18.71 -9.18 17.39
C ALA A 354 19.31 -9.67 16.07
N VAL A 355 19.09 -8.95 14.98
CA VAL A 355 19.68 -9.30 13.67
C VAL A 355 21.20 -9.14 13.66
N ASP A 356 21.75 -8.08 14.28
CA ASP A 356 23.21 -7.86 14.37
C ASP A 356 23.92 -8.95 15.17
N LYS A 357 23.28 -9.47 16.22
CA LYS A 357 23.85 -10.48 17.13
C LYS A 357 23.51 -11.92 16.74
N SER A 358 22.59 -12.12 15.79
CA SER A 358 22.15 -13.45 15.40
C SER A 358 23.30 -14.30 14.84
N ASP A 359 23.26 -15.60 15.13
CA ASP A 359 24.09 -16.64 14.50
C ASP A 359 23.35 -17.40 13.41
N LEU A 360 22.00 -17.30 13.41
CA LEU A 360 21.11 -17.84 12.38
C LEU A 360 20.00 -16.85 12.08
N LEU A 361 19.88 -16.43 10.79
CA LEU A 361 18.81 -15.60 10.30
C LEU A 361 17.90 -16.43 9.40
N LEU A 362 16.66 -16.64 9.81
CA LEU A 362 15.62 -17.31 9.05
C LEU A 362 14.81 -16.26 8.29
N ALA A 363 15.15 -16.00 7.05
CA ALA A 363 14.59 -14.95 6.21
C ALA A 363 13.47 -15.52 5.31
N PHE A 364 12.21 -15.22 5.63
CA PHE A 364 11.03 -15.80 4.97
C PHE A 364 10.21 -14.71 4.25
N GLY A 365 10.10 -14.86 2.93
CA GLY A 365 9.34 -13.95 2.08
C GLY A 365 9.83 -12.51 2.14
N VAL A 366 11.15 -12.29 2.07
CA VAL A 366 11.83 -11.01 2.20
C VAL A 366 12.79 -10.76 1.05
N ARG A 367 13.01 -9.49 0.68
CA ARG A 367 13.89 -9.12 -0.43
C ARG A 367 15.21 -8.45 -0.03
N PHE A 368 15.49 -8.33 1.27
CA PHE A 368 16.70 -7.68 1.78
C PHE A 368 16.94 -6.28 1.19
N ASP A 369 15.90 -5.46 1.17
CA ASP A 369 15.98 -4.09 0.64
C ASP A 369 16.79 -3.16 1.55
N ASP A 370 17.19 -2.01 1.00
CA ASP A 370 18.05 -1.03 1.65
C ASP A 370 17.43 -0.37 2.89
N ARG A 371 16.09 -0.27 2.97
CA ARG A 371 15.40 0.27 4.14
C ARG A 371 15.45 -0.67 5.33
N VAL A 372 15.67 -1.95 5.09
CA VAL A 372 15.85 -2.97 6.14
C VAL A 372 17.34 -3.20 6.42
N THR A 373 18.14 -3.41 5.38
CA THR A 373 19.54 -3.82 5.55
C THR A 373 20.47 -2.68 5.92
N GLY A 374 20.15 -1.45 5.53
CA GLY A 374 21.11 -0.37 5.56
C GLY A 374 22.38 -0.78 4.82
N LYS A 375 23.53 -0.82 5.52
CA LYS A 375 24.81 -1.32 4.97
C LYS A 375 24.78 -2.83 4.83
N VAL A 376 24.59 -3.33 3.61
CA VAL A 376 24.38 -4.75 3.28
C VAL A 376 25.44 -5.68 3.86
N GLU A 377 26.72 -5.28 3.83
CA GLU A 377 27.84 -6.08 4.33
C GLU A 377 27.78 -6.27 5.85
N ALA A 378 27.27 -5.25 6.57
CA ALA A 378 27.17 -5.27 8.02
C ALA A 378 25.91 -5.99 8.53
N PHE A 379 24.86 -6.07 7.71
CA PHE A 379 23.58 -6.69 8.09
C PHE A 379 23.73 -8.19 8.28
N ALA A 380 23.39 -8.70 9.47
CA ALA A 380 23.49 -10.12 9.83
C ALA A 380 24.84 -10.77 9.45
N SER A 381 25.94 -10.04 9.64
CA SER A 381 27.28 -10.44 9.15
C SER A 381 27.84 -11.67 9.85
N ARG A 382 27.28 -12.06 11.00
CA ARG A 382 27.67 -13.23 11.79
C ARG A 382 26.79 -14.45 11.55
N ALA A 383 25.59 -14.22 10.98
CA ALA A 383 24.57 -15.25 10.88
C ALA A 383 24.79 -16.17 9.69
N LYS A 384 24.50 -17.45 9.86
CA LYS A 384 24.09 -18.31 8.75
C LYS A 384 22.71 -17.84 8.28
N ILE A 385 22.49 -17.72 6.98
CA ILE A 385 21.24 -17.21 6.42
C ILE A 385 20.49 -18.34 5.73
N VAL A 386 19.25 -18.58 6.14
CA VAL A 386 18.26 -19.38 5.41
C VAL A 386 17.32 -18.42 4.70
N HIS A 387 17.16 -18.55 3.37
CA HIS A 387 16.27 -17.71 2.60
C HIS A 387 15.20 -18.53 1.88
N ILE A 388 13.94 -18.32 2.24
CA ILE A 388 12.78 -18.92 1.58
C ILE A 388 12.00 -17.82 0.88
N ASP A 389 11.92 -17.88 -0.43
CA ASP A 389 11.17 -16.92 -1.24
C ASP A 389 10.58 -17.60 -2.48
N ILE A 390 9.40 -17.13 -2.90
CA ILE A 390 8.72 -17.65 -4.08
C ILE A 390 9.36 -17.19 -5.39
N ASP A 391 10.09 -16.07 -5.36
CA ASP A 391 10.75 -15.47 -6.51
C ASP A 391 12.22 -15.85 -6.58
N PRO A 392 12.64 -16.64 -7.59
CA PRO A 392 14.04 -17.01 -7.76
C PRO A 392 14.96 -15.79 -7.95
N ALA A 393 14.44 -14.64 -8.41
CA ALA A 393 15.22 -13.42 -8.60
C ALA A 393 15.61 -12.74 -7.28
N GLU A 394 14.93 -13.03 -6.17
CA GLU A 394 15.29 -12.49 -4.86
C GLU A 394 16.38 -13.33 -4.16
N ILE A 395 16.49 -14.61 -4.50
CA ILE A 395 17.48 -15.51 -3.89
C ILE A 395 18.91 -15.09 -4.28
N GLY A 396 19.69 -14.66 -3.28
CA GLY A 396 21.08 -14.27 -3.46
C GLY A 396 21.29 -12.89 -4.14
N LYS A 397 20.22 -12.13 -4.39
CA LYS A 397 20.32 -10.80 -5.04
C LYS A 397 21.11 -9.80 -4.19
N ASN A 398 20.70 -9.56 -2.96
CA ASN A 398 21.33 -8.59 -2.05
C ASN A 398 22.16 -9.27 -0.97
N LYS A 399 21.80 -10.47 -0.53
CA LYS A 399 22.47 -11.23 0.52
C LYS A 399 22.56 -12.70 0.12
N LEU A 400 23.75 -13.27 0.14
CA LEU A 400 23.94 -14.69 -0.19
C LEU A 400 23.46 -15.59 0.95
N PRO A 401 22.52 -16.49 0.71
CA PRO A 401 22.08 -17.45 1.73
C PRO A 401 23.03 -18.64 1.85
N HIS A 402 23.07 -19.27 3.02
CA HIS A 402 23.73 -20.55 3.27
C HIS A 402 22.81 -21.72 2.84
N VAL A 403 21.51 -21.56 3.04
CA VAL A 403 20.47 -22.47 2.53
C VAL A 403 19.39 -21.64 1.90
N SER A 404 18.92 -22.05 0.72
CA SER A 404 17.80 -21.37 0.06
C SER A 404 16.75 -22.36 -0.44
N ILE A 405 15.49 -21.93 -0.36
CA ILE A 405 14.35 -22.60 -0.95
C ILE A 405 13.64 -21.60 -1.85
N CYS A 406 13.63 -21.87 -3.17
CA CYS A 406 12.72 -21.17 -4.08
C CYS A 406 11.38 -21.88 -4.04
N GLY A 407 10.42 -21.35 -3.23
CA GLY A 407 9.15 -22.00 -3.00
C GLY A 407 8.19 -21.15 -2.16
N ASP A 408 6.97 -21.67 -2.04
CA ASP A 408 5.95 -21.07 -1.19
C ASP A 408 6.35 -21.23 0.29
N VAL A 409 6.34 -20.11 1.02
CA VAL A 409 6.69 -20.07 2.45
C VAL A 409 5.76 -20.96 3.28
N ARG A 410 4.46 -21.03 2.95
CA ARG A 410 3.50 -21.88 3.65
C ARG A 410 3.88 -23.34 3.52
N LEU A 411 4.11 -23.83 2.30
CA LEU A 411 4.50 -25.23 2.08
C LEU A 411 5.84 -25.57 2.75
N ALA A 412 6.77 -24.60 2.79
CA ALA A 412 8.04 -24.79 3.49
C ALA A 412 7.84 -24.88 5.02
N LEU A 413 7.03 -24.01 5.58
CA LEU A 413 6.71 -24.02 7.02
C LEU A 413 5.93 -25.26 7.42
N GLU A 414 4.94 -25.70 6.64
CA GLU A 414 4.22 -26.98 6.85
C GLU A 414 5.23 -28.14 6.97
N GLY A 415 6.15 -28.25 6.00
CA GLY A 415 7.16 -29.31 6.02
C GLY A 415 8.18 -29.19 7.15
N ILE A 416 8.61 -27.97 7.52
CA ILE A 416 9.52 -27.74 8.66
C ILE A 416 8.83 -28.10 9.99
N ASN A 417 7.59 -27.64 10.18
CA ASN A 417 6.80 -27.92 11.40
C ASN A 417 6.59 -29.41 11.56
N GLN A 418 6.21 -30.11 10.49
CA GLN A 418 6.06 -31.57 10.50
C GLN A 418 7.37 -32.26 10.90
N LEU A 419 8.52 -31.86 10.36
CA LEU A 419 9.83 -32.42 10.72
C LEU A 419 10.22 -32.18 12.18
N LEU A 420 9.94 -30.97 12.70
CA LEU A 420 10.19 -30.63 14.10
C LEU A 420 9.36 -31.51 15.05
N GLU A 421 8.13 -31.83 14.69
CA GLU A 421 7.24 -32.69 15.46
C GLU A 421 7.62 -34.18 15.33
N GLU A 422 7.83 -34.71 14.11
CA GLU A 422 8.20 -36.11 13.84
C GLU A 422 9.52 -36.51 14.52
N THR A 423 10.49 -35.62 14.58
CA THR A 423 11.81 -35.89 15.14
C THR A 423 11.93 -35.49 16.60
N GLU A 424 10.89 -34.94 17.19
CA GLU A 424 10.88 -34.35 18.53
C GLU A 424 12.02 -33.34 18.75
N ALA A 425 12.54 -32.78 17.65
CA ALA A 425 13.67 -31.84 17.71
C ALA A 425 13.33 -30.58 18.51
N HIS A 426 12.07 -30.12 18.43
CA HIS A 426 11.57 -28.95 19.17
C HIS A 426 11.73 -29.11 20.71
N GLN A 427 11.66 -30.31 21.26
CA GLN A 427 11.80 -30.55 22.71
C GLN A 427 13.23 -30.30 23.25
N LYS A 428 14.20 -30.23 22.33
CA LYS A 428 15.63 -30.01 22.67
C LYS A 428 16.06 -28.55 22.44
N LEU A 429 15.17 -27.72 21.88
CA LEU A 429 15.49 -26.32 21.65
C LEU A 429 15.35 -25.52 22.94
N ASP A 430 16.37 -24.75 23.24
CA ASP A 430 16.36 -23.81 24.35
C ASP A 430 17.04 -22.51 23.94
N PHE A 431 16.26 -21.45 23.81
CA PHE A 431 16.72 -20.11 23.50
C PHE A 431 16.41 -19.12 24.65
N SER A 432 16.20 -19.60 25.86
CA SER A 432 15.82 -18.78 27.02
C SER A 432 16.85 -17.67 27.30
N SER A 433 18.14 -17.97 27.34
CA SER A 433 19.18 -16.96 27.54
C SER A 433 19.20 -15.89 26.44
N TRP A 434 18.91 -16.28 25.20
CA TRP A 434 18.82 -15.34 24.10
C TRP A 434 17.59 -14.42 24.23
N ARG A 435 16.45 -14.97 24.62
CA ARG A 435 15.22 -14.20 24.88
C ARG A 435 15.39 -13.23 26.03
N GLU A 436 16.06 -13.67 27.16
CA GLU A 436 16.38 -12.81 28.28
C GLU A 436 17.27 -11.63 27.86
N GLU A 437 18.31 -11.86 27.04
CA GLU A 437 19.14 -10.80 26.47
C GLU A 437 18.35 -9.80 25.67
N LEU A 438 17.40 -10.28 24.81
CA LEU A 438 16.53 -9.42 24.02
C LEU A 438 15.52 -8.64 24.87
N ASP A 439 15.00 -9.22 25.94
CA ASP A 439 14.11 -8.54 26.88
C ASP A 439 14.85 -7.46 27.67
N GLU A 440 16.14 -7.67 28.02
CA GLU A 440 16.99 -6.59 28.53
C GLU A 440 17.13 -5.44 27.52
N GLN A 441 17.29 -5.75 26.23
CA GLN A 441 17.37 -4.70 25.19
C GLN A 441 16.02 -3.97 25.03
N LYS A 442 14.88 -4.66 25.10
CA LYS A 442 13.55 -4.02 25.12
C LYS A 442 13.39 -3.08 26.32
N GLY A 443 13.89 -3.50 27.50
CA GLY A 443 13.86 -2.67 28.70
C GLY A 443 14.79 -1.45 28.64
N LYS A 444 15.95 -1.57 27.99
CA LYS A 444 16.92 -0.46 27.83
C LYS A 444 16.50 0.56 26.78
N PHE A 445 15.88 0.10 25.69
CA PHE A 445 15.55 0.92 24.52
C PHE A 445 14.08 0.78 24.10
N PRO A 446 13.13 1.06 25.01
CA PRO A 446 11.73 1.05 24.64
C PRO A 446 11.44 2.14 23.61
N LEU A 447 10.42 1.93 22.75
CA LEU A 447 9.88 3.03 21.96
C LEU A 447 9.35 4.10 22.93
N SER A 448 9.78 5.35 22.72
CA SER A 448 9.41 6.47 23.57
C SER A 448 9.24 7.75 22.75
N PHE A 449 8.47 8.69 23.27
CA PHE A 449 8.32 10.03 22.72
C PHE A 449 8.29 11.08 23.84
N LYS A 450 8.67 12.29 23.51
CA LYS A 450 8.64 13.42 24.45
C LYS A 450 7.27 14.09 24.44
N THR A 451 6.85 14.57 25.59
CA THR A 451 5.66 15.42 25.70
C THR A 451 6.07 16.81 26.17
N LEU A 452 5.70 17.84 25.43
CA LEU A 452 5.98 19.23 25.76
C LEU A 452 4.65 20.00 25.88
N GLY A 453 4.31 20.39 27.10
CA GLY A 453 3.08 21.14 27.35
C GLY A 453 1.81 20.46 26.82
N ASP A 454 0.97 21.23 26.12
CA ASP A 454 -0.28 20.78 25.50
C ASP A 454 -0.12 20.29 24.07
N GLU A 455 1.12 20.29 23.52
CA GLU A 455 1.37 19.76 22.18
C GLU A 455 0.98 18.28 22.06
N ILE A 456 0.52 17.89 20.88
CA ILE A 456 0.08 16.51 20.61
C ILE A 456 1.22 15.74 19.94
N PRO A 457 1.92 14.84 20.65
CA PRO A 457 2.84 13.92 19.99
C PRO A 457 2.06 13.04 19.02
N PRO A 458 2.48 12.89 17.75
CA PRO A 458 1.79 12.02 16.79
C PRO A 458 1.70 10.57 17.26
N GLN A 459 2.72 10.08 17.96
CA GLN A 459 2.76 8.76 18.56
C GLN A 459 1.64 8.56 19.60
N TYR A 460 1.36 9.59 20.40
CA TYR A 460 0.29 9.55 21.40
C TYR A 460 -1.09 9.43 20.75
N ALA A 461 -1.33 10.14 19.65
CA ALA A 461 -2.58 10.03 18.92
C ALA A 461 -2.79 8.60 18.36
N ILE A 462 -1.72 7.99 17.83
CA ILE A 462 -1.77 6.61 17.31
C ILE A 462 -1.96 5.60 18.45
N GLN A 463 -1.31 5.77 19.60
CA GLN A 463 -1.53 4.91 20.77
C GLN A 463 -2.99 4.96 21.25
N LEU A 464 -3.59 6.15 21.28
CA LEU A 464 -4.99 6.28 21.65
C LEU A 464 -5.92 5.63 20.62
N LEU A 465 -5.59 5.70 19.33
CA LEU A 465 -6.33 5.00 18.29
C LEU A 465 -6.22 3.48 18.49
N ASP A 466 -5.02 2.96 18.74
CA ASP A 466 -4.77 1.54 19.02
C ASP A 466 -5.60 1.06 20.21
N GLU A 467 -5.55 1.79 21.31
CA GLU A 467 -6.32 1.51 22.52
C GLU A 467 -7.84 1.50 22.26
N LEU A 468 -8.37 2.54 21.58
CA LEU A 468 -9.80 2.69 21.33
C LEU A 468 -10.35 1.71 20.29
N THR A 469 -9.51 1.25 19.37
CA THR A 469 -9.86 0.20 18.39
C THR A 469 -9.47 -1.20 18.86
N ASN A 470 -8.80 -1.31 20.02
CA ASN A 470 -8.23 -2.57 20.51
C ASN A 470 -7.33 -3.26 19.46
N GLY A 471 -6.63 -2.50 18.60
CA GLY A 471 -5.79 -3.06 17.53
C GLY A 471 -6.54 -3.89 16.49
N GLU A 472 -7.86 -3.70 16.31
CA GLU A 472 -8.68 -4.51 15.40
C GLU A 472 -8.95 -3.83 14.04
N ALA A 473 -8.73 -2.53 13.93
CA ALA A 473 -8.99 -1.82 12.70
C ALA A 473 -7.98 -2.18 11.59
N ILE A 474 -8.41 -2.09 10.34
CA ILE A 474 -7.52 -2.06 9.18
C ILE A 474 -6.99 -0.62 9.10
N ILE A 475 -5.68 -0.50 9.01
CA ILE A 475 -4.98 0.79 8.93
C ILE A 475 -4.39 0.94 7.53
N ALA A 476 -4.78 2.00 6.82
CA ALA A 476 -4.02 2.48 5.68
C ALA A 476 -3.22 3.71 6.06
N THR A 477 -2.12 3.97 5.36
CA THR A 477 -1.36 5.19 5.53
C THR A 477 -0.93 5.76 4.19
N GLY A 478 -0.86 7.10 4.12
CA GLY A 478 0.00 7.73 3.14
C GLY A 478 1.48 7.47 3.42
N VAL A 479 2.37 8.24 2.80
CA VAL A 479 3.82 8.05 2.93
C VAL A 479 4.47 9.27 3.58
N GLY A 480 5.20 9.02 4.67
CA GLY A 480 5.88 10.03 5.45
C GLY A 480 6.19 9.58 6.88
N GLN A 481 6.34 10.54 7.79
CA GLN A 481 6.57 10.24 9.22
C GLN A 481 5.38 9.48 9.83
N HIS A 482 4.15 9.88 9.50
CA HIS A 482 2.91 9.24 9.96
C HIS A 482 2.88 7.74 9.65
N GLN A 483 3.37 7.34 8.48
CA GLN A 483 3.51 5.93 8.09
C GLN A 483 4.40 5.16 9.07
N MET A 484 5.57 5.70 9.38
CA MET A 484 6.52 5.03 10.28
C MET A 484 6.02 5.02 11.71
N TRP A 485 5.39 6.11 12.19
CA TRP A 485 4.77 6.11 13.52
C TRP A 485 3.61 5.11 13.61
N ALA A 486 2.77 5.00 12.57
CA ALA A 486 1.71 3.99 12.55
C ALA A 486 2.28 2.57 12.60
N ALA A 487 3.38 2.31 11.86
CA ALA A 487 4.06 1.01 11.88
C ALA A 487 4.68 0.66 13.25
N GLN A 488 5.17 1.67 14.00
CA GLN A 488 5.81 1.48 15.31
C GLN A 488 4.81 1.36 16.47
N TRP A 489 3.72 2.16 16.44
CA TRP A 489 2.89 2.43 17.62
C TRP A 489 1.49 1.79 17.58
N TYR A 490 1.00 1.37 16.40
CA TYR A 490 -0.25 0.61 16.30
C TYR A 490 0.01 -0.90 16.40
N THR A 491 -0.94 -1.63 16.98
CA THR A 491 -0.86 -3.09 17.18
C THR A 491 -1.49 -3.83 16.00
N TYR A 492 -0.70 -4.63 15.29
CA TYR A 492 -1.17 -5.48 14.19
C TYR A 492 -1.27 -6.92 14.67
N LYS A 493 -2.48 -7.44 14.78
CA LYS A 493 -2.78 -8.77 15.36
C LYS A 493 -2.91 -9.88 14.32
N ARG A 494 -3.23 -9.52 13.08
CA ARG A 494 -3.49 -10.44 11.98
C ARG A 494 -2.94 -9.91 10.66
N PRO A 495 -2.70 -10.79 9.67
CA PRO A 495 -2.31 -10.36 8.33
C PRO A 495 -3.38 -9.43 7.71
N ARG A 496 -2.95 -8.59 6.78
CA ARG A 496 -3.81 -7.70 5.98
C ARG A 496 -4.49 -6.57 6.77
N GLN A 497 -4.04 -6.27 7.99
CA GLN A 497 -4.45 -5.09 8.75
C GLN A 497 -3.64 -3.84 8.38
N TRP A 498 -2.44 -4.00 7.82
CA TRP A 498 -1.52 -2.93 7.46
C TRP A 498 -1.49 -2.73 5.94
N LEU A 499 -1.86 -1.53 5.48
CA LEU A 499 -1.91 -1.16 4.07
C LEU A 499 -1.09 0.10 3.85
N SER A 500 0.02 0.00 3.12
CA SER A 500 0.87 1.16 2.87
C SER A 500 1.72 0.93 1.63
N SER A 501 2.03 2.00 0.89
CA SER A 501 3.00 1.97 -0.20
C SER A 501 4.41 1.88 0.39
N SER A 502 5.05 0.73 0.24
CA SER A 502 6.33 0.45 0.91
C SER A 502 7.52 0.48 -0.04
N GLY A 503 7.44 -0.22 -1.16
CA GLY A 503 8.52 -0.32 -2.13
C GLY A 503 8.68 0.92 -2.98
N LEU A 504 7.59 1.52 -3.44
CA LEU A 504 7.59 2.76 -4.20
C LEU A 504 7.59 3.99 -3.30
N GLY A 505 6.82 3.95 -2.23
CA GLY A 505 6.66 5.08 -1.32
C GLY A 505 5.79 6.19 -1.91
N ALA A 506 4.66 5.83 -2.51
CA ALA A 506 3.75 6.75 -3.18
C ALA A 506 2.92 7.54 -2.18
N MET A 507 3.21 8.83 -2.02
CA MET A 507 2.33 9.76 -1.32
C MET A 507 0.96 9.81 -2.00
N GLY A 508 -0.12 10.01 -1.22
CA GLY A 508 -1.50 9.97 -1.73
C GLY A 508 -2.12 8.58 -1.80
N PHE A 509 -1.41 7.53 -1.35
CA PHE A 509 -1.90 6.16 -1.31
C PHE A 509 -2.99 5.93 -0.26
N GLY A 510 -2.85 6.50 0.94
CA GLY A 510 -3.65 6.18 2.13
C GLY A 510 -5.16 6.27 1.93
N LEU A 511 -5.64 7.46 1.55
CA LEU A 511 -7.07 7.75 1.42
C LEU A 511 -7.78 6.86 0.39
N PRO A 512 -7.32 6.70 -0.86
CA PRO A 512 -7.98 5.78 -1.79
C PRO A 512 -7.83 4.31 -1.39
N ALA A 513 -6.69 3.89 -0.85
CA ALA A 513 -6.48 2.51 -0.42
C ALA A 513 -7.42 2.09 0.71
N ILE A 514 -7.66 2.98 1.69
CA ILE A 514 -8.60 2.67 2.77
C ILE A 514 -10.05 2.61 2.27
N ALA A 515 -10.39 3.40 1.24
CA ALA A 515 -11.70 3.31 0.60
C ALA A 515 -11.89 1.95 -0.09
N GLY A 516 -10.88 1.48 -0.81
CA GLY A 516 -10.88 0.13 -1.39
C GLY A 516 -10.95 -0.98 -0.33
N ALA A 517 -10.26 -0.81 0.80
CA ALA A 517 -10.35 -1.73 1.93
C ALA A 517 -11.74 -1.74 2.57
N ALA A 518 -12.41 -0.59 2.67
CA ALA A 518 -13.77 -0.49 3.17
C ALA A 518 -14.78 -1.24 2.29
N VAL A 519 -14.61 -1.16 0.96
CA VAL A 519 -15.41 -1.92 -0.01
C VAL A 519 -15.20 -3.43 0.19
N GLY A 520 -13.95 -3.87 0.29
CA GLY A 520 -13.61 -5.30 0.41
C GLY A 520 -13.89 -5.92 1.77
N ASN A 521 -14.11 -5.11 2.84
CA ASN A 521 -14.29 -5.60 4.21
C ASN A 521 -15.48 -4.93 4.91
N PRO A 522 -16.71 -5.16 4.44
CA PRO A 522 -17.89 -4.55 5.05
C PRO A 522 -18.01 -4.94 6.51
N GLY A 523 -18.28 -3.95 7.38
CA GLY A 523 -18.44 -4.14 8.81
C GLY A 523 -17.12 -4.17 9.63
N VAL A 524 -15.97 -4.10 8.98
CA VAL A 524 -14.67 -3.94 9.66
C VAL A 524 -14.34 -2.46 9.81
N GLY A 525 -13.81 -2.06 10.97
CA GLY A 525 -13.31 -0.71 11.18
C GLY A 525 -12.10 -0.42 10.28
N VAL A 526 -12.16 0.68 9.53
CA VAL A 526 -11.10 1.10 8.59
C VAL A 526 -10.67 2.53 8.91
N VAL A 527 -9.36 2.74 9.06
CA VAL A 527 -8.81 4.05 9.43
C VAL A 527 -7.63 4.39 8.52
N ASP A 528 -7.69 5.57 7.92
CA ASP A 528 -6.57 6.20 7.23
C ASP A 528 -5.78 7.05 8.23
N ILE A 529 -4.50 6.75 8.43
CA ILE A 529 -3.57 7.60 9.18
C ILE A 529 -2.67 8.28 8.17
N ASP A 530 -2.96 9.53 7.85
CA ASP A 530 -2.24 10.25 6.81
C ASP A 530 -1.57 11.53 7.33
N GLY A 531 -0.62 12.06 6.57
CA GLY A 531 -0.06 13.38 6.76
C GLY A 531 -0.73 14.38 5.82
N ASP A 532 -0.73 15.65 6.19
CA ASP A 532 -1.32 16.73 5.43
C ASP A 532 -0.86 16.78 3.96
N GLY A 533 0.44 16.63 3.70
CA GLY A 533 0.97 16.64 2.35
C GLY A 533 0.58 15.43 1.51
N SER A 534 0.52 14.24 2.11
CA SER A 534 0.12 13.02 1.41
C SER A 534 -1.40 12.99 1.16
N PHE A 535 -2.19 13.35 2.17
CA PHE A 535 -3.65 13.39 2.08
C PHE A 535 -4.17 14.30 0.97
N LEU A 536 -3.49 15.45 0.74
CA LEU A 536 -3.83 16.39 -0.33
C LEU A 536 -3.76 15.80 -1.73
N MET A 537 -2.89 14.82 -1.97
CA MET A 537 -2.62 14.33 -3.33
C MET A 537 -3.78 13.57 -3.96
N ASN A 538 -4.68 13.00 -3.15
CA ASN A 538 -5.88 12.31 -3.63
C ASN A 538 -7.16 12.76 -2.87
N ILE A 539 -7.17 13.99 -2.41
CA ILE A 539 -8.25 14.57 -1.61
C ILE A 539 -9.61 14.56 -2.31
N GLN A 540 -9.66 14.55 -3.65
CA GLN A 540 -10.87 14.47 -4.45
C GLN A 540 -11.66 13.17 -4.20
N GLU A 541 -11.02 12.13 -3.66
CA GLU A 541 -11.69 10.86 -3.37
C GLU A 541 -12.63 10.94 -2.16
N LEU A 542 -12.58 12.02 -1.40
CA LEU A 542 -13.63 12.35 -0.43
C LEU A 542 -15.02 12.39 -1.06
N ALA A 543 -15.11 12.76 -2.35
CA ALA A 543 -16.37 12.75 -3.08
C ALA A 543 -16.94 11.33 -3.23
N MET A 544 -16.11 10.34 -3.60
CA MET A 544 -16.53 8.94 -3.71
C MET A 544 -16.91 8.37 -2.35
N ILE A 545 -16.03 8.53 -1.36
CA ILE A 545 -16.26 8.08 0.02
C ILE A 545 -17.60 8.60 0.55
N ARG A 546 -17.92 9.88 0.27
CA ARG A 546 -19.18 10.48 0.72
C ARG A 546 -20.40 9.97 -0.03
N VAL A 547 -20.30 9.80 -1.36
CA VAL A 547 -21.41 9.35 -2.20
C VAL A 547 -21.81 7.92 -1.85
N GLU A 548 -20.84 7.04 -1.64
CA GLU A 548 -21.08 5.64 -1.25
C GLU A 548 -21.25 5.46 0.27
N ASN A 549 -21.10 6.56 1.04
CA ASN A 549 -21.21 6.57 2.49
C ASN A 549 -20.32 5.52 3.18
N LEU A 550 -19.10 5.34 2.65
CA LEU A 550 -18.15 4.39 3.20
C LEU A 550 -17.74 4.80 4.62
N PRO A 551 -17.67 3.87 5.60
CA PRO A 551 -17.39 4.20 7.00
C PRO A 551 -15.91 4.48 7.27
N VAL A 552 -15.24 5.13 6.34
CA VAL A 552 -13.80 5.48 6.41
C VAL A 552 -13.56 6.55 7.46
N LYS A 553 -12.64 6.28 8.38
CA LYS A 553 -12.16 7.25 9.37
C LYS A 553 -10.80 7.79 8.92
N MET A 554 -10.69 9.09 8.77
CA MET A 554 -9.48 9.76 8.30
C MET A 554 -8.87 10.54 9.47
N MET A 555 -7.70 10.12 9.94
CA MET A 555 -6.93 10.78 10.99
C MET A 555 -5.71 11.43 10.34
N VAL A 556 -5.79 12.73 10.09
CA VAL A 556 -4.71 13.51 9.47
C VAL A 556 -3.80 14.06 10.57
N LEU A 557 -2.55 13.63 10.57
CA LEU A 557 -1.49 14.16 11.43
C LEU A 557 -0.85 15.38 10.73
N ASN A 558 -1.38 16.54 11.02
CA ASN A 558 -1.10 17.79 10.31
C ASN A 558 0.01 18.57 11.01
N ASN A 559 1.18 18.62 10.40
CA ASN A 559 2.31 19.42 10.86
C ASN A 559 2.64 20.58 9.91
N GLN A 560 1.84 20.78 8.87
CA GLN A 560 2.02 21.78 7.80
C GLN A 560 3.38 21.68 7.09
N HIS A 561 3.99 20.49 7.10
CA HIS A 561 5.31 20.28 6.51
C HIS A 561 5.41 18.91 5.84
N LEU A 562 6.32 18.80 4.89
CA LEU A 562 6.82 17.51 4.42
C LEU A 562 7.75 16.89 5.49
N GLY A 563 7.15 16.42 6.59
CA GLY A 563 7.84 16.14 7.85
C GLY A 563 9.00 15.15 7.76
N MET A 564 8.93 14.13 6.89
CA MET A 564 10.07 13.22 6.68
C MET A 564 11.24 13.95 6.00
N VAL A 565 10.98 14.86 5.07
CA VAL A 565 12.02 15.67 4.43
C VAL A 565 12.60 16.67 5.44
N VAL A 566 11.77 17.30 6.26
CA VAL A 566 12.20 18.16 7.39
C VAL A 566 13.14 17.41 8.32
N GLN A 567 12.83 16.18 8.70
CA GLN A 567 13.69 15.34 9.52
C GLN A 567 15.08 15.11 8.89
N TRP A 568 15.13 14.93 7.56
CA TRP A 568 16.40 14.79 6.85
C TRP A 568 17.14 16.11 6.76
N GLU A 569 16.45 17.24 6.54
CA GLU A 569 17.04 18.59 6.55
C GLU A 569 17.68 18.90 7.90
N ASP A 570 17.01 18.61 9.00
CA ASP A 570 17.51 18.81 10.35
C ASP A 570 18.76 18.00 10.62
N ARG A 571 18.77 16.73 10.23
CA ARG A 571 19.85 15.82 10.58
C ARG A 571 21.05 15.89 9.65
N PHE A 572 20.84 16.12 8.37
CA PHE A 572 21.89 15.97 7.36
C PHE A 572 22.16 17.23 6.54
N TYR A 573 21.29 18.24 6.61
CA TYR A 573 21.39 19.47 5.81
C TYR A 573 21.41 20.75 6.65
N LYS A 574 21.81 20.65 7.93
CA LYS A 574 21.96 21.80 8.85
C LYS A 574 20.64 22.62 8.98
N ALA A 575 19.52 21.92 9.00
CA ALA A 575 18.17 22.50 9.05
C ALA A 575 17.86 23.52 7.94
N ASN A 576 18.52 23.41 6.80
CA ASN A 576 18.23 24.25 5.63
C ASN A 576 16.91 23.82 4.99
N ARG A 577 15.86 24.63 5.16
CA ARG A 577 14.51 24.35 4.63
C ARG A 577 14.46 24.55 3.12
N ALA A 578 14.16 23.48 2.37
CA ALA A 578 14.14 23.44 0.92
C ALA A 578 12.73 23.13 0.42
N HIS A 579 11.82 24.11 0.55
CA HIS A 579 10.42 24.01 0.09
C HIS A 579 9.59 22.93 0.82
N THR A 580 9.83 22.74 2.11
CA THR A 580 9.19 21.70 2.92
C THR A 580 8.00 22.18 3.75
N TYR A 581 7.81 23.51 3.84
CA TYR A 581 6.64 24.12 4.47
C TYR A 581 5.44 24.12 3.51
N LEU A 582 4.30 23.62 3.98
CA LEU A 582 3.05 23.50 3.21
C LEU A 582 1.98 24.52 3.65
N GLY A 583 2.23 25.25 4.73
CA GLY A 583 1.32 26.28 5.25
C GLY A 583 1.40 27.58 4.48
N ASN A 584 0.77 28.63 5.03
CA ASN A 584 0.79 29.97 4.47
C ASN A 584 2.02 30.75 4.98
N PRO A 585 3.04 31.03 4.14
CA PRO A 585 4.26 31.73 4.59
C PRO A 585 4.02 33.20 4.99
N GLU A 586 2.91 33.80 4.58
CA GLU A 586 2.53 35.18 4.98
C GLU A 586 1.82 35.20 6.33
N ASN A 587 1.28 34.09 6.80
CA ASN A 587 0.59 33.94 8.07
C ASN A 587 0.81 32.54 8.67
N GLU A 588 1.96 32.32 9.30
CA GLU A 588 2.32 31.04 9.90
C GLU A 588 1.40 30.59 11.05
N SER A 589 0.59 31.51 11.61
CA SER A 589 -0.42 31.18 12.62
C SER A 589 -1.68 30.55 12.02
N GLU A 590 -1.88 30.64 10.71
CA GLU A 590 -2.99 30.03 9.98
C GLU A 590 -2.72 28.54 9.74
N ILE A 591 -3.70 27.70 10.05
CA ILE A 591 -3.64 26.28 9.67
C ILE A 591 -4.19 26.17 8.24
N PHE A 592 -3.29 26.00 7.29
CA PHE A 592 -3.60 25.96 5.86
C PHE A 592 -2.96 24.73 5.18
N PRO A 593 -3.71 24.03 4.28
CA PRO A 593 -5.14 24.24 4.00
C PRO A 593 -6.05 23.86 5.17
N ASP A 594 -7.25 24.40 5.20
CA ASP A 594 -8.26 24.04 6.22
C ASP A 594 -8.98 22.75 5.87
N PHE A 595 -8.46 21.61 6.34
CA PHE A 595 -9.04 20.29 6.11
C PHE A 595 -10.47 20.15 6.64
N VAL A 596 -10.81 20.85 7.71
CA VAL A 596 -12.17 20.83 8.26
C VAL A 596 -13.14 21.53 7.31
N ALA A 597 -12.75 22.65 6.74
CA ALA A 597 -13.55 23.35 5.73
C ALA A 597 -13.68 22.52 4.44
N ILE A 598 -12.61 21.87 4.00
CA ILE A 598 -12.60 20.97 2.83
C ILE A 598 -13.56 19.80 3.05
N ALA A 599 -13.45 19.09 4.18
CA ALA A 599 -14.34 17.97 4.51
C ALA A 599 -15.82 18.39 4.54
N LYS A 600 -16.12 19.56 5.12
CA LYS A 600 -17.47 20.16 5.09
C LYS A 600 -17.96 20.43 3.66
N GLY A 601 -17.06 20.87 2.76
CA GLY A 601 -17.36 21.05 1.33
C GLY A 601 -17.80 19.76 0.65
N PHE A 602 -17.32 18.60 1.12
CA PHE A 602 -17.75 17.27 0.69
C PHE A 602 -18.89 16.69 1.53
N ASN A 603 -19.50 17.46 2.44
CA ASN A 603 -20.52 16.98 3.38
C ASN A 603 -20.03 15.84 4.29
N ILE A 604 -18.76 15.84 4.66
CA ILE A 604 -18.16 14.88 5.61
C ILE A 604 -18.03 15.57 6.96
N PRO A 605 -18.54 14.99 8.07
CA PRO A 605 -18.31 15.52 9.41
C PRO A 605 -16.82 15.56 9.72
N ALA A 606 -16.37 16.65 10.34
CA ALA A 606 -14.96 16.85 10.65
C ALA A 606 -14.76 17.64 11.94
N ALA A 607 -13.61 17.45 12.58
CA ALA A 607 -13.15 18.25 13.70
C ALA A 607 -11.64 18.49 13.60
N ARG A 608 -11.16 19.54 14.29
CA ARG A 608 -9.73 19.81 14.50
C ARG A 608 -9.44 19.74 15.98
N VAL A 609 -8.28 19.18 16.31
CA VAL A 609 -7.77 19.08 17.69
C VAL A 609 -6.37 19.65 17.75
N THR A 610 -6.15 20.53 18.73
CA THR A 610 -4.88 21.25 18.93
C THR A 610 -4.28 21.02 20.31
N LYS A 611 -5.02 20.33 21.21
CA LYS A 611 -4.58 20.10 22.59
C LYS A 611 -4.59 18.61 22.94
N LYS A 612 -3.53 18.14 23.56
CA LYS A 612 -3.34 16.75 23.95
C LYS A 612 -4.50 16.17 24.76
N GLY A 613 -5.05 16.93 25.71
CA GLY A 613 -6.15 16.47 26.56
C GLY A 613 -7.47 16.18 25.84
N GLU A 614 -7.66 16.69 24.62
CA GLU A 614 -8.88 16.55 23.82
C GLU A 614 -8.82 15.37 22.84
N VAL A 615 -7.64 14.82 22.58
CA VAL A 615 -7.41 13.81 21.50
C VAL A 615 -8.24 12.55 21.70
N ARG A 616 -8.28 12.01 22.92
CA ARG A 616 -9.03 10.77 23.22
C ARG A 616 -10.51 10.89 22.85
N GLU A 617 -11.14 11.97 23.28
CA GLU A 617 -12.56 12.19 23.02
C GLU A 617 -12.83 12.48 21.53
N ALA A 618 -11.95 13.18 20.87
CA ALA A 618 -12.06 13.43 19.44
C ALA A 618 -11.92 12.15 18.60
N ILE A 619 -10.98 11.25 18.93
CA ILE A 619 -10.86 9.94 18.27
C ILE A 619 -12.10 9.08 18.56
N ARG A 620 -12.58 9.04 19.80
CA ARG A 620 -13.83 8.33 20.13
C ARG A 620 -14.99 8.80 19.27
N LYS A 621 -15.20 10.12 19.21
CA LYS A 621 -16.25 10.73 18.38
C LYS A 621 -16.08 10.39 16.89
N MET A 622 -14.87 10.40 16.38
CA MET A 622 -14.56 9.96 15.00
C MET A 622 -15.01 8.52 14.78
N LEU A 623 -14.63 7.60 15.68
CA LEU A 623 -14.94 6.18 15.56
C LEU A 623 -16.44 5.88 15.68
N GLU A 624 -17.13 6.56 16.58
CA GLU A 624 -18.56 6.36 16.87
C GLU A 624 -19.49 7.03 15.86
N THR A 625 -19.01 8.02 15.11
CA THR A 625 -19.83 8.71 14.08
C THR A 625 -20.12 7.78 12.91
N PRO A 626 -21.40 7.50 12.55
CA PRO A 626 -21.72 6.70 11.38
C PRO A 626 -21.20 7.32 10.07
N GLY A 627 -20.78 6.48 9.12
CA GLY A 627 -20.23 6.91 7.84
C GLY A 627 -18.82 7.51 7.94
N PRO A 628 -18.38 8.30 6.95
CA PRO A 628 -17.05 8.88 6.93
C PRO A 628 -16.88 10.00 7.96
N TYR A 629 -15.65 10.17 8.46
CA TYR A 629 -15.29 11.27 9.37
C TYR A 629 -13.84 11.67 9.19
N LEU A 630 -13.55 12.97 9.18
CA LEU A 630 -12.19 13.51 9.13
C LEU A 630 -11.82 14.16 10.47
N LEU A 631 -10.71 13.72 11.04
CA LEU A 631 -10.11 14.30 12.25
C LEU A 631 -8.74 14.89 11.91
N ASP A 632 -8.65 16.23 11.96
CA ASP A 632 -7.42 17.01 11.72
C ASP A 632 -6.71 17.22 13.07
N ILE A 633 -5.60 16.54 13.29
CA ILE A 633 -4.80 16.60 14.52
C ILE A 633 -3.55 17.41 14.26
N ILE A 634 -3.42 18.55 14.92
CA ILE A 634 -2.25 19.41 14.77
C ILE A 634 -1.11 18.86 15.62
N VAL A 635 -0.01 18.53 14.96
CA VAL A 635 1.18 17.94 15.57
C VAL A 635 2.44 18.79 15.29
N PRO A 636 3.46 18.77 16.16
CA PRO A 636 4.68 19.54 15.94
C PRO A 636 5.51 18.98 14.77
N HIS A 637 6.00 19.87 13.89
CA HIS A 637 6.84 19.47 12.76
C HIS A 637 8.27 19.07 13.16
N GLN A 638 8.71 19.43 14.37
CA GLN A 638 10.03 19.11 14.90
C GLN A 638 10.11 17.66 15.43
N GLU A 639 8.99 16.95 15.52
CA GLU A 639 9.00 15.57 15.97
C GLU A 639 9.60 14.65 14.91
N HIS A 640 10.58 13.83 15.31
CA HIS A 640 11.27 12.91 14.42
C HIS A 640 10.83 11.46 14.66
N VAL A 641 10.86 10.67 13.59
CA VAL A 641 10.68 9.21 13.69
C VAL A 641 11.97 8.60 14.22
N LEU A 642 11.89 8.07 15.43
CA LEU A 642 13.02 7.41 16.13
C LEU A 642 12.56 6.04 16.66
N PRO A 643 13.49 5.08 16.79
CA PRO A 643 14.89 5.10 16.36
C PRO A 643 15.08 5.27 14.86
N MET A 644 16.29 5.64 14.43
CA MET A 644 16.64 5.75 13.00
C MET A 644 18.06 5.24 12.75
N ILE A 645 18.21 4.33 11.79
CA ILE A 645 19.51 4.00 11.19
C ILE A 645 19.66 4.83 9.92
N PRO A 646 20.65 5.72 9.78
CA PRO A 646 20.84 6.52 8.58
C PRO A 646 21.00 5.66 7.33
N SER A 647 20.62 6.18 6.16
CA SER A 647 20.75 5.45 4.90
C SER A 647 22.21 5.01 4.66
N GLY A 648 22.41 3.73 4.36
CA GLY A 648 23.75 3.14 4.22
C GLY A 648 24.51 2.95 5.53
N GLY A 649 23.90 3.27 6.67
CA GLY A 649 24.43 3.01 8.01
C GLY A 649 24.26 1.54 8.45
N ALA A 650 24.99 1.15 9.49
CA ALA A 650 24.87 -0.14 10.18
C ALA A 650 24.15 0.04 11.53
N PHE A 651 23.84 -1.06 12.20
CA PHE A 651 23.19 -1.02 13.53
C PHE A 651 23.92 -0.10 14.53
N LYS A 652 25.25 -0.09 14.56
CA LYS A 652 26.05 0.78 15.42
C LYS A 652 25.82 2.29 15.21
N ASP A 653 25.26 2.67 14.08
CA ASP A 653 25.01 4.06 13.69
C ASP A 653 23.57 4.49 14.05
N VAL A 654 22.85 3.68 14.85
CA VAL A 654 21.47 3.96 15.25
C VAL A 654 21.37 5.24 16.07
N ILE A 655 20.43 6.09 15.71
CA ILE A 655 20.08 7.33 16.40
C ILE A 655 18.82 7.07 17.21
N ILE A 656 18.88 7.29 18.52
CA ILE A 656 17.79 7.02 19.46
C ILE A 656 17.19 8.28 20.07
N GLU A 657 17.86 9.43 19.97
CA GLU A 657 17.45 10.70 20.56
C GLU A 657 17.56 11.87 19.60
N GLY A 658 16.89 12.97 19.97
CA GLY A 658 16.89 14.23 19.22
C GLY A 658 15.76 14.31 18.21
N ASP A 659 14.85 15.22 18.47
CA ASP A 659 13.64 15.50 17.69
C ASP A 659 13.72 16.78 16.85
N GLY A 660 14.89 17.41 16.77
CA GLY A 660 15.07 18.72 16.13
C GLY A 660 14.74 19.94 17.02
N ARG A 661 14.18 19.73 18.23
CA ARG A 661 13.82 20.83 19.15
C ARG A 661 15.01 21.35 19.96
N THR A 662 16.05 20.57 20.10
CA THR A 662 17.23 20.89 20.94
C THR A 662 18.33 21.60 20.19
N ALA A 663 18.16 21.89 18.93
CA ALA A 663 19.20 22.47 18.09
C ALA A 663 19.23 24.01 18.10
N TYR A 664 18.35 24.70 18.85
CA TYR A 664 18.25 26.16 18.85
C TYR A 664 17.95 26.76 20.22
#